data_0fc4647d05f3cf80b3879e3445c19690
#
_entry.id   0fc4647d05f3cf80b3879e3445c19690
#
_cell.length_a   1.000
_cell.length_b   1.000
_cell.length_c   1.000
_cell.angle_alpha   90.00
_cell.angle_beta   90.00
_cell.angle_gamma   90.00
#
_symmetry.space_group_name_H-M   'P 1'
#
loop_
_entity.id
_entity.type
_entity.pdbx_description
1 polymer ?
#
loop_
_entity_poly.entity_id
_entity_poly.type
_entity_poly.pdbx_seq_one_letter_code
_entity_poly.pdbx_strand_id
1 'polypeptide(L)'
;MKIIKRSGMEDTFDIKKIEAAIRKANESVIDYEKLTEEKIQEILANVEKACENMKRSPSVEEIQDMVENQIMNQRAFNVARNYITYRYKRALVRKSNSTDEQILSLLECTNEEVKQENSNKNPTVNSVQRDYMAGEVSKDITRRFLLDGDIVEAHEQGIIHFHDADYFAQHMHNCCLVNLEDMLQNGTVISETMIDRPKSFSTACNIATQAIAQIASSQYGGQSISLSHLAPFVDVSRQKFRKTVREELTATGIEPTEEMVNKIAEMRVKEEINRGVQMIQYQVITLMTTNGQAPFVTVFMYLDEVPEGQLRDDLAAVIEEVLHQRIQGVKNEKGVFITPAFPKLIYVLEEDNIREGSRYWYLTRLAAECTAKRMVPDYISEKIMKKLKQGNCYTCMGCRSFLTVYKDENDKFKFYGRFNQGVVTLNLVDVACSSGRDMNKFWELMDERLELCHRALMARHERLKGTPSDVAPILWQNGALARLKKGETIDKLLYGGYSTISLGYAGLCECTRYMKGVSHTDPDGTPFALEVMRHLNDACAKWKAEHNIDFSLYGTPLESTTYKFAKCLQKRFGIIPGVTDKNYITNSYHVHVTEEMSAFDKLKFESQFQELSPGGAISYVEVPNMQNNLDAVLSVMQYIYDNIMYAELNTKSDYCQECGYSGEIKIVNDKDGKLVWECPNCGNRDQNKMSVARRTCGYIGTQFWNQGRTQEIKERVLHL
;
A
#
# COMPACT_ATOMS: atom_id res chain seq x y z
N MET A 1 -19.88 7.99 30.73
CA MET A 1 -19.81 6.75 29.96
C MET A 1 -19.53 7.10 28.50
N LYS A 2 -18.72 6.31 27.83
CA LYS A 2 -18.41 6.46 26.40
C LYS A 2 -19.22 5.48 25.54
N ILE A 3 -19.51 5.87 24.32
CA ILE A 3 -20.21 5.06 23.32
C ILE A 3 -19.43 5.05 22.02
N ILE A 4 -19.65 4.09 21.18
CA ILE A 4 -19.06 4.01 19.84
C ILE A 4 -20.10 4.48 18.81
N LYS A 5 -19.78 5.59 18.14
CA LYS A 5 -20.59 6.08 17.01
C LYS A 5 -20.56 5.11 15.84
N ARG A 6 -21.52 5.25 14.92
CA ARG A 6 -21.54 4.48 13.66
C ARG A 6 -20.29 4.68 12.81
N SER A 7 -19.60 5.81 12.97
CA SER A 7 -18.29 6.06 12.34
C SER A 7 -17.13 5.28 12.97
N GLY A 8 -17.37 4.52 14.06
CA GLY A 8 -16.33 3.85 14.84
C GLY A 8 -15.59 4.75 15.82
N MET A 9 -15.90 6.03 15.89
CA MET A 9 -15.28 6.96 16.87
C MET A 9 -16.00 6.89 18.21
N GLU A 10 -15.25 7.07 19.30
CA GLU A 10 -15.81 7.25 20.63
C GLU A 10 -16.49 8.62 20.78
N ASP A 11 -17.62 8.65 21.50
CA ASP A 11 -18.31 9.86 21.88
C ASP A 11 -18.86 9.73 23.32
N THR A 12 -19.26 10.83 23.89
CA THR A 12 -19.92 10.82 25.20
C THR A 12 -21.37 10.35 25.08
N PHE A 13 -21.79 9.45 25.96
CA PHE A 13 -23.19 9.04 26.04
C PHE A 13 -24.09 10.21 26.40
N ASP A 14 -25.14 10.42 25.62
CA ASP A 14 -26.10 11.51 25.82
C ASP A 14 -27.53 10.95 25.83
N ILE A 15 -28.06 10.75 27.03
CA ILE A 15 -29.39 10.20 27.26
C ILE A 15 -30.51 11.07 26.66
N LYS A 16 -30.29 12.37 26.51
CA LYS A 16 -31.28 13.32 25.95
C LYS A 16 -31.60 13.02 24.48
N LYS A 17 -30.62 12.48 23.74
CA LYS A 17 -30.83 12.07 22.35
C LYS A 17 -31.77 10.85 22.25
N ILE A 18 -31.67 9.94 23.21
CA ILE A 18 -32.55 8.78 23.32
C ILE A 18 -33.96 9.24 23.70
N GLU A 19 -34.08 10.09 24.70
CA GLU A 19 -35.34 10.68 25.15
C GLU A 19 -36.08 11.36 23.99
N ALA A 20 -35.39 12.23 23.25
CA ALA A 20 -35.98 12.93 22.11
C ALA A 20 -36.50 11.95 21.02
N ALA A 21 -35.79 10.84 20.78
CA ALA A 21 -36.20 9.84 19.80
C ALA A 21 -37.44 9.06 20.27
N ILE A 22 -37.50 8.70 21.56
CA ILE A 22 -38.66 8.00 22.15
C ILE A 22 -39.87 8.94 22.13
N ARG A 23 -39.74 10.20 22.54
CA ARG A 23 -40.82 11.20 22.53
C ARG A 23 -41.39 11.38 21.13
N LYS A 24 -40.55 11.50 20.13
CA LYS A 24 -40.98 11.64 18.74
C LYS A 24 -41.76 10.42 18.22
N ALA A 25 -41.35 9.21 18.60
CA ALA A 25 -42.10 8.01 18.28
C ALA A 25 -43.45 7.94 19.05
N ASN A 26 -43.46 8.42 20.30
CA ASN A 26 -44.66 8.49 21.16
C ASN A 26 -45.69 9.52 20.66
N GLU A 27 -45.25 10.66 20.13
CA GLU A 27 -46.14 11.67 19.53
C GLU A 27 -46.88 11.17 18.28
N SER A 28 -46.31 10.18 17.59
CA SER A 28 -46.85 9.66 16.34
C SER A 28 -47.94 8.59 16.52
N VAL A 29 -48.36 8.27 17.74
CA VAL A 29 -49.42 7.34 18.07
C VAL A 29 -50.63 8.07 18.70
N ILE A 30 -51.79 7.44 18.66
CA ILE A 30 -53.04 7.96 19.25
C ILE A 30 -52.93 8.01 20.79
N ASP A 31 -53.60 8.97 21.41
CA ASP A 31 -53.38 9.34 22.81
C ASP A 31 -53.48 8.18 23.82
N TYR A 32 -54.37 7.24 23.63
CA TYR A 32 -54.52 6.11 24.56
C TYR A 32 -53.44 5.04 24.41
N GLU A 33 -52.65 5.07 23.37
CA GLU A 33 -51.51 4.17 23.15
C GLU A 33 -50.17 4.78 23.53
N LYS A 34 -50.17 6.07 23.90
CA LYS A 34 -48.94 6.79 24.28
C LYS A 34 -48.36 6.27 25.58
N LEU A 35 -47.04 6.21 25.61
CA LEU A 35 -46.30 6.04 26.86
C LEU A 35 -46.53 7.26 27.79
N THR A 36 -46.76 7.02 29.05
CA THR A 36 -46.79 8.07 30.07
C THR A 36 -45.37 8.56 30.35
N GLU A 37 -45.27 9.76 30.94
CA GLU A 37 -43.96 10.34 31.30
C GLU A 37 -43.15 9.41 32.23
N GLU A 38 -43.81 8.78 33.22
CA GLU A 38 -43.19 7.83 34.13
C GLU A 38 -42.59 6.63 33.40
N LYS A 39 -43.27 6.08 32.40
CA LYS A 39 -42.79 4.96 31.57
C LYS A 39 -41.61 5.36 30.69
N ILE A 40 -41.61 6.58 30.13
CA ILE A 40 -40.48 7.11 29.38
C ILE A 40 -39.23 7.19 30.25
N GLN A 41 -39.37 7.74 31.46
CA GLN A 41 -38.27 7.85 32.38
C GLN A 41 -37.78 6.48 32.86
N GLU A 42 -38.68 5.51 33.06
CA GLU A 42 -38.30 4.14 33.38
C GLU A 42 -37.49 3.48 32.24
N ILE A 43 -37.90 3.65 30.97
CA ILE A 43 -37.15 3.17 29.81
C ILE A 43 -35.76 3.77 29.78
N LEU A 44 -35.63 5.08 29.97
CA LEU A 44 -34.35 5.77 29.96
C LEU A 44 -33.42 5.26 31.07
N ALA A 45 -33.93 5.12 32.28
CA ALA A 45 -33.16 4.61 33.43
C ALA A 45 -32.68 3.17 33.20
N ASN A 46 -33.54 2.30 32.61
CA ASN A 46 -33.20 0.92 32.31
C ASN A 46 -32.12 0.81 31.19
N VAL A 47 -32.21 1.64 30.18
CA VAL A 47 -31.21 1.69 29.10
C VAL A 47 -29.86 2.19 29.63
N GLU A 48 -29.86 3.27 30.44
CA GLU A 48 -28.64 3.80 31.04
C GLU A 48 -27.96 2.77 31.92
N LYS A 49 -28.72 2.12 32.80
CA LYS A 49 -28.23 1.05 33.68
C LYS A 49 -27.69 -0.15 32.90
N ALA A 50 -28.35 -0.53 31.79
CA ALA A 50 -27.89 -1.62 30.94
C ALA A 50 -26.56 -1.27 30.28
N CYS A 51 -26.40 -0.03 29.82
CA CYS A 51 -25.15 0.46 29.25
C CYS A 51 -24.02 0.53 30.29
N GLU A 52 -24.30 0.96 31.51
CA GLU A 52 -23.32 1.01 32.60
C GLU A 52 -22.83 -0.37 33.04
N ASN A 53 -23.70 -1.37 32.96
CA ASN A 53 -23.35 -2.77 33.29
C ASN A 53 -22.49 -3.45 32.23
N MET A 54 -22.33 -2.86 31.05
CA MET A 54 -21.43 -3.38 30.02
C MET A 54 -19.98 -3.16 30.42
N LYS A 55 -19.15 -4.18 30.30
CA LYS A 55 -17.70 -4.10 30.53
C LYS A 55 -16.93 -3.41 29.40
N ARG A 56 -17.63 -2.79 28.47
CA ARG A 56 -17.10 -2.11 27.29
C ARG A 56 -18.02 -0.96 26.85
N SER A 57 -17.51 -0.08 25.99
CA SER A 57 -18.33 0.97 25.39
C SER A 57 -19.36 0.36 24.42
N PRO A 58 -20.68 0.58 24.62
CA PRO A 58 -21.71 0.09 23.72
C PRO A 58 -21.71 0.90 22.40
N SER A 59 -22.11 0.25 21.31
CA SER A 59 -22.36 0.93 20.04
C SER A 59 -23.75 1.59 20.03
N VAL A 60 -23.91 2.57 19.14
CA VAL A 60 -25.21 3.24 18.94
C VAL A 60 -26.30 2.23 18.53
N GLU A 61 -25.96 1.20 17.77
CA GLU A 61 -26.90 0.17 17.35
C GLU A 61 -27.37 -0.67 18.55
N GLU A 62 -26.46 -1.11 19.41
CA GLU A 62 -26.80 -1.86 20.63
C GLU A 62 -27.70 -1.04 21.57
N ILE A 63 -27.40 0.26 21.71
CA ILE A 63 -28.25 1.17 22.50
C ILE A 63 -29.66 1.26 21.91
N GLN A 64 -29.78 1.36 20.58
CA GLN A 64 -31.07 1.40 19.91
C GLN A 64 -31.86 0.10 20.08
N ASP A 65 -31.18 -1.06 20.00
CA ASP A 65 -31.81 -2.36 20.26
C ASP A 65 -32.32 -2.46 21.72
N MET A 66 -31.55 -1.94 22.68
CA MET A 66 -32.00 -1.84 24.07
C MET A 66 -33.24 -0.96 24.23
N VAL A 67 -33.28 0.19 23.55
CA VAL A 67 -34.44 1.10 23.57
C VAL A 67 -35.67 0.42 22.99
N GLU A 68 -35.56 -0.26 21.86
CA GLU A 68 -36.65 -1.02 21.23
C GLU A 68 -37.21 -2.09 22.18
N ASN A 69 -36.33 -2.87 22.80
CA ASN A 69 -36.70 -3.89 23.76
C ASN A 69 -37.41 -3.30 24.99
N GLN A 70 -36.92 -2.17 25.51
CA GLN A 70 -37.56 -1.51 26.68
C GLN A 70 -38.92 -0.95 26.34
N ILE A 71 -39.13 -0.37 25.13
CA ILE A 71 -40.46 0.10 24.68
C ILE A 71 -41.44 -1.10 24.54
N MET A 72 -40.96 -2.21 23.99
CA MET A 72 -41.78 -3.45 23.88
C MET A 72 -42.12 -4.02 25.25
N ASN A 73 -41.21 -4.01 26.22
CA ASN A 73 -41.46 -4.47 27.60
C ASN A 73 -42.53 -3.64 28.30
N GLN A 74 -42.69 -2.38 27.95
CA GLN A 74 -43.80 -1.51 28.42
C GLN A 74 -45.11 -1.79 27.70
N ARG A 75 -45.18 -2.79 26.80
CA ARG A 75 -46.32 -3.18 25.96
C ARG A 75 -46.82 -2.06 25.04
N ALA A 76 -46.00 -1.09 24.77
CA ALA A 76 -46.29 0.04 23.85
C ALA A 76 -45.95 -0.32 22.41
N PHE A 77 -46.61 -1.35 21.87
CA PHE A 77 -46.25 -1.97 20.59
C PHE A 77 -46.34 -1.03 19.39
N ASN A 78 -47.28 -0.09 19.39
CA ASN A 78 -47.39 0.87 18.29
C ASN A 78 -46.31 1.95 18.37
N VAL A 79 -45.89 2.35 19.56
CA VAL A 79 -44.72 3.24 19.77
C VAL A 79 -43.42 2.53 19.33
N ALA A 80 -43.27 1.25 19.73
CA ALA A 80 -42.14 0.45 19.29
C ALA A 80 -42.09 0.31 17.75
N ARG A 81 -43.24 0.01 17.12
CA ARG A 81 -43.37 -0.10 15.66
C ARG A 81 -42.96 1.21 14.97
N ASN A 82 -43.42 2.34 15.48
CA ASN A 82 -43.06 3.65 14.91
C ASN A 82 -41.57 3.97 15.10
N TYR A 83 -41.01 3.64 16.27
CA TYR A 83 -39.58 3.79 16.54
C TYR A 83 -38.71 2.94 15.58
N ILE A 84 -39.05 1.63 15.43
CA ILE A 84 -38.38 0.69 14.53
C ILE A 84 -38.55 1.13 13.06
N THR A 85 -39.77 1.51 12.65
CA THR A 85 -40.05 1.98 11.29
C THR A 85 -39.27 3.25 10.95
N TYR A 86 -39.19 4.20 11.89
CA TYR A 86 -38.40 5.42 11.70
C TYR A 86 -36.90 5.11 11.60
N ARG A 87 -36.38 4.23 12.47
CA ARG A 87 -35.00 3.74 12.40
C ARG A 87 -34.72 3.07 11.04
N TYR A 88 -35.62 2.17 10.61
CA TYR A 88 -35.50 1.46 9.33
C TYR A 88 -35.56 2.40 8.12
N LYS A 89 -36.53 3.32 8.09
CA LYS A 89 -36.62 4.36 7.04
C LYS A 89 -35.34 5.20 6.97
N ARG A 90 -34.82 5.62 8.12
CA ARG A 90 -33.55 6.33 8.19
C ARG A 90 -32.33 5.51 7.71
N ALA A 91 -32.35 4.21 7.99
CA ALA A 91 -31.34 3.29 7.49
C ALA A 91 -31.45 3.08 5.98
N LEU A 92 -32.67 2.94 5.45
CA LEU A 92 -32.94 2.85 4.01
C LEU A 92 -32.55 4.13 3.26
N VAL A 93 -32.95 5.31 3.79
CA VAL A 93 -32.56 6.61 3.19
C VAL A 93 -31.03 6.75 3.15
N ARG A 94 -30.34 6.33 4.20
CA ARG A 94 -28.87 6.31 4.21
C ARG A 94 -28.28 5.30 3.22
N LYS A 95 -28.92 4.13 3.02
CA LYS A 95 -28.50 3.12 2.03
C LYS A 95 -28.81 3.54 0.59
N SER A 96 -29.94 4.19 0.35
CA SER A 96 -30.37 4.62 -1.00
C SER A 96 -29.68 5.89 -1.49
N ASN A 97 -29.27 6.77 -0.59
CA ASN A 97 -28.57 8.03 -0.94
C ASN A 97 -27.05 7.96 -0.71
N SER A 98 -26.49 6.77 -0.39
CA SER A 98 -25.07 6.67 0.00
C SER A 98 -24.13 7.10 -1.11
N THR A 99 -24.42 6.74 -2.37
CA THR A 99 -23.54 7.05 -3.50
C THR A 99 -23.65 8.52 -3.92
N ASP A 100 -24.86 9.07 -4.01
CA ASP A 100 -25.07 10.47 -4.35
C ASP A 100 -24.54 11.40 -3.26
N GLU A 101 -24.76 11.05 -1.97
CA GLU A 101 -24.24 11.81 -0.83
C GLU A 101 -22.70 11.75 -0.77
N GLN A 102 -22.11 10.60 -1.06
CA GLN A 102 -20.65 10.45 -1.17
C GLN A 102 -20.10 11.31 -2.30
N ILE A 103 -20.70 11.26 -3.48
CA ILE A 103 -20.28 12.08 -4.62
C ILE A 103 -20.42 13.58 -4.32
N LEU A 104 -21.54 14.01 -3.75
CA LEU A 104 -21.75 15.43 -3.40
C LEU A 104 -20.75 15.89 -2.35
N SER A 105 -20.52 15.11 -1.29
CA SER A 105 -19.55 15.45 -0.25
C SER A 105 -18.10 15.48 -0.77
N LEU A 106 -17.81 14.69 -1.80
CA LEU A 106 -16.53 14.75 -2.53
C LEU A 106 -16.38 16.08 -3.27
N LEU A 107 -17.41 16.47 -4.04
CA LEU A 107 -17.40 17.72 -4.81
C LEU A 107 -17.31 18.96 -3.90
N GLU A 108 -17.98 18.92 -2.75
CA GLU A 108 -17.95 19.97 -1.75
C GLU A 108 -16.70 19.94 -0.86
N CYS A 109 -15.82 18.95 -1.06
CA CYS A 109 -14.64 18.71 -0.22
C CYS A 109 -14.96 18.58 1.29
N THR A 110 -16.13 18.08 1.64
CA THR A 110 -16.58 17.88 3.03
C THR A 110 -16.35 16.46 3.56
N ASN A 111 -16.02 15.51 2.69
CA ASN A 111 -15.77 14.12 3.04
C ASN A 111 -14.34 13.94 3.55
N GLU A 112 -14.16 13.96 4.87
CA GLU A 112 -12.85 13.78 5.51
C GLU A 112 -12.27 12.36 5.34
N GLU A 113 -13.10 11.32 5.22
CA GLU A 113 -12.63 9.94 5.03
C GLU A 113 -11.98 9.77 3.67
N VAL A 114 -12.63 10.26 2.61
CA VAL A 114 -12.09 10.21 1.25
C VAL A 114 -10.87 11.10 1.09
N LYS A 115 -10.86 12.30 1.70
CA LYS A 115 -9.67 13.17 1.70
C LYS A 115 -8.41 12.47 2.22
N GLN A 116 -8.57 11.50 3.10
CA GLN A 116 -7.50 10.82 3.82
C GLN A 116 -7.30 9.36 3.38
N GLU A 117 -8.00 8.93 2.33
CA GLU A 117 -7.90 7.55 1.82
C GLU A 117 -6.52 7.27 1.20
N ASN A 118 -5.97 8.25 0.49
CA ASN A 118 -4.66 8.15 -0.13
C ASN A 118 -3.82 9.41 0.15
N SER A 119 -2.68 9.23 0.82
CA SER A 119 -1.80 10.33 1.23
C SER A 119 -1.16 11.12 0.07
N ASN A 120 -1.22 10.62 -1.15
CA ASN A 120 -0.61 11.22 -2.34
C ASN A 120 -1.64 11.77 -3.36
N LYS A 121 -2.94 11.67 -3.06
CA LYS A 121 -4.02 12.22 -3.91
C LYS A 121 -4.62 13.48 -3.27
N ASN A 122 -4.53 14.61 -3.97
CA ASN A 122 -5.15 15.85 -3.49
C ASN A 122 -6.63 15.93 -3.92
N PRO A 123 -7.59 15.78 -3.00
CA PRO A 123 -9.02 15.71 -3.32
C PRO A 123 -9.63 17.03 -3.83
N THR A 124 -8.90 18.14 -3.79
CA THR A 124 -9.38 19.43 -4.32
C THR A 124 -9.10 19.60 -5.81
N VAL A 125 -8.27 18.74 -6.40
CA VAL A 125 -7.90 18.81 -7.83
C VAL A 125 -8.96 18.12 -8.69
N ASN A 126 -9.45 18.79 -9.74
CA ASN A 126 -10.54 18.30 -10.59
C ASN A 126 -10.32 16.90 -11.18
N SER A 127 -9.10 16.57 -11.61
CA SER A 127 -8.77 15.22 -12.13
C SER A 127 -8.87 14.15 -11.05
N VAL A 128 -8.48 14.47 -9.83
CA VAL A 128 -8.59 13.57 -8.66
C VAL A 128 -10.06 13.39 -8.27
N GLN A 129 -10.86 14.46 -8.28
CA GLN A 129 -12.31 14.37 -8.02
C GLN A 129 -13.02 13.47 -9.03
N ARG A 130 -12.65 13.54 -10.33
CA ARG A 130 -13.20 12.65 -11.35
C ARG A 130 -12.88 11.19 -11.08
N ASP A 131 -11.66 10.89 -10.70
CA ASP A 131 -11.24 9.52 -10.34
C ASP A 131 -12.01 9.01 -9.12
N TYR A 132 -12.13 9.81 -8.06
CA TYR A 132 -12.93 9.47 -6.89
C TYR A 132 -14.42 9.27 -7.21
N MET A 133 -15.03 10.11 -8.07
CA MET A 133 -16.41 9.93 -8.50
C MET A 133 -16.59 8.61 -9.26
N ALA A 134 -15.68 8.29 -10.18
CA ALA A 134 -15.70 7.02 -10.90
C ALA A 134 -15.51 5.84 -9.92
N GLY A 135 -14.64 5.99 -8.93
CA GLY A 135 -14.42 5.02 -7.86
C GLY A 135 -15.68 4.76 -7.02
N GLU A 136 -16.41 5.81 -6.61
CA GLU A 136 -17.66 5.64 -5.86
C GLU A 136 -18.74 4.93 -6.67
N VAL A 137 -18.86 5.23 -7.97
CA VAL A 137 -19.77 4.51 -8.87
C VAL A 137 -19.36 3.04 -9.00
N SER A 138 -18.05 2.75 -9.15
CA SER A 138 -17.53 1.38 -9.19
C SER A 138 -17.81 0.62 -7.89
N LYS A 139 -17.54 1.23 -6.73
CA LYS A 139 -17.86 0.65 -5.41
C LYS A 139 -19.34 0.30 -5.26
N ASP A 140 -20.24 1.16 -5.74
CA ASP A 140 -21.67 0.93 -5.69
C ASP A 140 -22.11 -0.24 -6.60
N ILE A 141 -21.62 -0.27 -7.84
CA ILE A 141 -21.85 -1.38 -8.78
C ILE A 141 -21.30 -2.68 -8.20
N THR A 142 -20.09 -2.65 -7.65
CA THR A 142 -19.44 -3.81 -7.04
C THR A 142 -20.30 -4.41 -5.92
N ARG A 143 -20.80 -3.57 -5.01
CA ARG A 143 -21.64 -4.01 -3.88
C ARG A 143 -23.00 -4.54 -4.30
N ARG A 144 -23.61 -3.96 -5.34
CA ARG A 144 -24.98 -4.32 -5.74
C ARG A 144 -25.06 -5.47 -6.74
N PHE A 145 -24.04 -5.63 -7.60
CA PHE A 145 -24.17 -6.50 -8.76
C PHE A 145 -23.02 -7.49 -8.95
N LEU A 146 -21.82 -7.22 -8.43
CA LEU A 146 -20.61 -7.97 -8.80
C LEU A 146 -20.10 -8.90 -7.69
N LEU A 147 -20.48 -8.67 -6.44
CA LEU A 147 -20.09 -9.50 -5.31
C LEU A 147 -21.32 -10.12 -4.63
N ASP A 148 -21.13 -11.31 -4.09
CA ASP A 148 -22.13 -11.97 -3.25
C ASP A 148 -22.42 -11.14 -1.99
N GLY A 149 -23.67 -11.13 -1.54
CA GLY A 149 -24.11 -10.27 -0.43
C GLY A 149 -23.38 -10.53 0.89
N ASP A 150 -22.99 -11.77 1.19
CA ASP A 150 -22.21 -12.11 2.39
C ASP A 150 -20.76 -11.62 2.32
N ILE A 151 -20.15 -11.60 1.14
CA ILE A 151 -18.83 -10.99 0.92
C ILE A 151 -18.89 -9.47 1.14
N VAL A 152 -19.93 -8.82 0.61
CA VAL A 152 -20.18 -7.39 0.81
C VAL A 152 -20.36 -7.08 2.30
N GLU A 153 -21.19 -7.85 2.99
CA GLU A 153 -21.44 -7.70 4.43
C GLU A 153 -20.14 -7.88 5.24
N ALA A 154 -19.38 -8.93 4.95
CA ALA A 154 -18.10 -9.19 5.61
C ALA A 154 -17.08 -8.04 5.38
N HIS A 155 -17.07 -7.46 4.19
CA HIS A 155 -16.24 -6.28 3.89
C HIS A 155 -16.71 -5.02 4.65
N GLU A 156 -18.01 -4.76 4.72
CA GLU A 156 -18.58 -3.62 5.44
C GLU A 156 -18.39 -3.74 6.97
N GLN A 157 -18.49 -4.96 7.50
CA GLN A 157 -18.26 -5.25 8.91
C GLN A 157 -16.78 -5.29 9.31
N GLY A 158 -15.85 -5.23 8.34
CA GLY A 158 -14.40 -5.29 8.59
C GLY A 158 -13.89 -6.68 9.00
N ILE A 159 -14.62 -7.73 8.65
CA ILE A 159 -14.20 -9.14 8.79
C ILE A 159 -13.12 -9.45 7.77
N ILE A 160 -13.34 -9.01 6.54
CA ILE A 160 -12.36 -9.02 5.45
C ILE A 160 -12.29 -7.63 4.83
N HIS A 161 -11.26 -7.39 4.03
CA HIS A 161 -11.18 -6.21 3.18
C HIS A 161 -10.98 -6.63 1.72
N PHE A 162 -11.98 -6.35 0.90
CA PHE A 162 -11.89 -6.46 -0.55
C PHE A 162 -11.22 -5.19 -1.07
N HIS A 163 -9.93 -5.26 -1.44
CA HIS A 163 -9.17 -4.10 -1.87
C HIS A 163 -9.68 -3.54 -3.20
N ASP A 164 -9.47 -2.25 -3.42
CA ASP A 164 -9.64 -1.60 -4.73
C ASP A 164 -11.00 -1.88 -5.40
N ALA A 165 -12.09 -1.86 -4.62
CA ALA A 165 -13.46 -1.99 -5.13
C ALA A 165 -13.86 -0.82 -6.05
N ASP A 166 -13.14 0.30 -5.94
CA ASP A 166 -13.24 1.50 -6.77
C ASP A 166 -12.76 1.28 -8.22
N TYR A 167 -12.00 0.20 -8.50
CA TYR A 167 -11.58 -0.21 -9.85
C TYR A 167 -12.15 -1.57 -10.28
N PHE A 168 -12.81 -2.30 -9.39
CA PHE A 168 -13.23 -3.68 -9.64
C PHE A 168 -14.31 -3.82 -10.73
N ALA A 169 -15.15 -2.82 -10.92
CA ALA A 169 -16.14 -2.82 -12.00
C ALA A 169 -15.49 -2.90 -13.39
N GLN A 170 -14.26 -2.50 -13.54
CA GLN A 170 -13.45 -2.58 -14.77
C GLN A 170 -12.64 -3.88 -14.81
N HIS A 171 -12.22 -4.30 -16.02
CA HIS A 171 -11.36 -5.46 -16.22
C HIS A 171 -9.88 -5.08 -16.01
N MET A 172 -9.54 -4.65 -14.79
CA MET A 172 -8.20 -4.20 -14.41
C MET A 172 -7.56 -5.17 -13.43
N HIS A 173 -6.25 -5.38 -13.58
CA HIS A 173 -5.43 -6.10 -12.60
C HIS A 173 -4.75 -5.12 -11.63
N ASN A 174 -4.14 -5.66 -10.58
CA ASN A 174 -3.49 -4.87 -9.53
C ASN A 174 -2.10 -4.37 -9.99
N CYS A 175 -1.04 -5.05 -9.59
CA CYS A 175 0.36 -4.64 -9.79
C CYS A 175 1.03 -5.48 -10.87
N CYS A 176 2.11 -4.97 -11.47
CA CYS A 176 2.86 -5.70 -12.47
C CYS A 176 4.39 -5.46 -12.43
N LEU A 177 5.13 -6.41 -13.01
CA LEU A 177 6.52 -6.25 -13.43
C LEU A 177 6.55 -6.00 -14.92
N VAL A 178 6.88 -4.78 -15.34
CA VAL A 178 6.87 -4.37 -16.74
C VAL A 178 8.03 -5.01 -17.49
N ASN A 179 7.76 -5.64 -18.61
CA ASN A 179 8.79 -6.13 -19.53
C ASN A 179 9.29 -5.00 -20.43
N LEU A 180 9.96 -4.03 -19.82
CA LEU A 180 10.47 -2.87 -20.52
C LEU A 180 11.56 -3.27 -21.55
N GLU A 181 12.29 -4.37 -21.29
CA GLU A 181 13.25 -4.92 -22.25
C GLU A 181 12.58 -5.26 -23.57
N ASP A 182 11.48 -6.03 -23.55
CA ASP A 182 10.74 -6.40 -24.76
C ASP A 182 10.20 -5.17 -25.48
N MET A 183 9.62 -4.22 -24.76
CA MET A 183 9.08 -2.99 -25.34
C MET A 183 10.16 -2.16 -26.05
N LEU A 184 11.35 -2.04 -25.47
CA LEU A 184 12.44 -1.23 -26.01
C LEU A 184 13.21 -1.94 -27.12
N GLN A 185 13.43 -3.25 -27.03
CA GLN A 185 14.20 -4.00 -28.04
C GLN A 185 13.38 -4.31 -29.30
N ASN A 186 12.08 -4.63 -29.12
CA ASN A 186 11.20 -5.07 -30.21
C ASN A 186 10.22 -3.98 -30.68
N GLY A 187 10.29 -2.79 -30.07
CA GLY A 187 9.32 -1.72 -30.30
C GLY A 187 8.00 -1.94 -29.56
N THR A 188 7.23 -0.89 -29.46
CA THR A 188 5.92 -0.88 -28.78
C THR A 188 4.97 0.09 -29.49
N VAL A 189 3.70 0.11 -29.07
CA VAL A 189 2.72 1.07 -29.56
C VAL A 189 2.18 1.86 -28.36
N ILE A 190 2.25 3.18 -28.45
CA ILE A 190 1.74 4.10 -27.43
C ILE A 190 0.73 5.02 -28.10
N SER A 191 -0.52 5.04 -27.63
CA SER A 191 -1.59 5.86 -28.21
C SER A 191 -1.67 5.72 -29.75
N GLU A 192 -1.73 4.50 -30.23
CA GLU A 192 -1.80 4.14 -31.67
C GLU A 192 -0.56 4.53 -32.52
N THR A 193 0.49 5.04 -31.86
CA THR A 193 1.74 5.43 -32.53
C THR A 193 2.81 4.36 -32.33
N MET A 194 3.38 3.86 -33.44
CA MET A 194 4.49 2.92 -33.39
C MET A 194 5.74 3.60 -32.88
N ILE A 195 6.36 2.99 -31.89
CA ILE A 195 7.63 3.42 -31.28
C ILE A 195 8.67 2.36 -31.59
N ASP A 196 9.62 2.71 -32.42
CA ASP A 196 10.75 1.85 -32.79
C ASP A 196 11.78 1.73 -31.66
N ARG A 197 12.69 0.76 -31.80
CA ARG A 197 13.82 0.60 -30.87
C ARG A 197 14.62 1.90 -30.72
N PRO A 198 14.86 2.36 -29.49
CA PRO A 198 15.62 3.61 -29.25
C PRO A 198 17.04 3.58 -29.81
N LYS A 199 17.50 4.73 -30.29
CA LYS A 199 18.85 4.93 -30.83
C LYS A 199 19.78 5.71 -29.90
N SER A 200 19.38 5.87 -28.62
CA SER A 200 20.17 6.46 -27.56
C SER A 200 19.59 6.14 -26.19
N PHE A 201 20.38 6.28 -25.14
CA PHE A 201 19.95 6.11 -23.75
C PHE A 201 18.87 7.11 -23.35
N SER A 202 19.03 8.37 -23.69
CA SER A 202 18.03 9.41 -23.38
C SER A 202 16.70 9.16 -24.08
N THR A 203 16.71 8.66 -25.33
CA THR A 203 15.48 8.25 -26.00
C THR A 203 14.84 7.05 -25.33
N ALA A 204 15.63 6.07 -24.89
CA ALA A 204 15.10 4.92 -24.14
C ALA A 204 14.45 5.37 -22.82
N CYS A 205 15.06 6.29 -22.09
CA CYS A 205 14.49 6.88 -20.88
C CYS A 205 13.16 7.60 -21.14
N ASN A 206 13.07 8.37 -22.22
CA ASN A 206 11.86 9.08 -22.60
C ASN A 206 10.71 8.10 -22.94
N ILE A 207 10.98 7.07 -23.75
CA ILE A 207 10.00 6.04 -24.10
C ILE A 207 9.55 5.30 -22.84
N ALA A 208 10.48 4.95 -21.93
CA ALA A 208 10.16 4.30 -20.67
C ALA A 208 9.16 5.12 -19.83
N THR A 209 9.33 6.44 -19.75
CA THR A 209 8.41 7.30 -18.98
C THR A 209 7.02 7.39 -19.62
N GLN A 210 6.94 7.41 -20.96
CA GLN A 210 5.67 7.38 -21.67
C GLN A 210 4.96 6.02 -21.48
N ALA A 211 5.71 4.91 -21.54
CA ALA A 211 5.17 3.59 -21.24
C ALA A 211 4.65 3.50 -19.80
N ILE A 212 5.42 3.99 -18.83
CA ILE A 212 5.02 4.06 -17.41
C ILE A 212 3.68 4.79 -17.22
N ALA A 213 3.49 5.94 -17.88
CA ALA A 213 2.26 6.72 -17.80
C ALA A 213 1.04 5.96 -18.35
N GLN A 214 1.21 5.31 -19.51
CA GLN A 214 0.14 4.52 -20.15
C GLN A 214 -0.22 3.27 -19.33
N ILE A 215 0.79 2.57 -18.80
CA ILE A 215 0.60 1.40 -17.95
C ILE A 215 -0.14 1.80 -16.67
N ALA A 216 0.30 2.86 -16.00
CA ALA A 216 -0.35 3.37 -14.80
C ALA A 216 -1.81 3.78 -15.01
N SER A 217 -2.18 4.17 -16.23
CA SER A 217 -3.57 4.47 -16.62
C SER A 217 -4.38 3.24 -17.00
N SER A 218 -3.77 2.07 -17.10
CA SER A 218 -4.40 0.81 -17.55
C SER A 218 -4.50 -0.25 -16.46
N GLN A 219 -4.01 0.05 -15.25
CA GLN A 219 -4.09 -0.78 -14.05
C GLN A 219 -4.30 0.10 -12.83
N TYR A 220 -4.68 -0.48 -11.68
CA TYR A 220 -4.91 0.33 -10.47
C TYR A 220 -3.77 0.26 -9.45
N GLY A 221 -2.92 -0.76 -9.49
CA GLY A 221 -1.78 -0.91 -8.58
C GLY A 221 -0.47 -0.35 -9.12
N GLY A 222 0.61 -0.64 -8.43
CA GLY A 222 1.95 -0.20 -8.78
C GLY A 222 2.59 -1.02 -9.90
N GLN A 223 3.55 -0.43 -10.57
CA GLN A 223 4.38 -1.09 -11.58
C GLN A 223 5.85 -1.02 -11.20
N SER A 224 6.63 -2.02 -11.60
CA SER A 224 8.07 -2.02 -11.39
C SER A 224 8.80 -2.17 -12.72
N ILE A 225 9.86 -1.38 -12.88
CA ILE A 225 10.79 -1.44 -13.99
C ILE A 225 12.20 -1.75 -13.48
N SER A 226 13.04 -2.37 -14.29
CA SER A 226 14.46 -2.54 -13.99
C SER A 226 15.33 -1.60 -14.80
N LEU A 227 16.36 -1.03 -14.16
CA LEU A 227 17.39 -0.26 -14.85
C LEU A 227 18.23 -1.12 -15.78
N SER A 228 18.30 -2.43 -15.55
CA SER A 228 18.97 -3.37 -16.48
C SER A 228 18.41 -3.33 -17.88
N HIS A 229 17.12 -3.02 -18.03
CA HIS A 229 16.47 -2.90 -19.33
C HIS A 229 16.84 -1.62 -20.10
N LEU A 230 17.33 -0.58 -19.38
CA LEU A 230 17.81 0.67 -19.96
C LEU A 230 19.32 0.65 -20.23
N ALA A 231 20.09 -0.07 -19.41
CA ALA A 231 21.55 -0.11 -19.46
C ALA A 231 22.13 -0.44 -20.86
N PRO A 232 21.56 -1.35 -21.67
CA PRO A 232 22.06 -1.65 -23.01
C PRO A 232 22.12 -0.43 -23.95
N PHE A 233 21.24 0.56 -23.71
CA PHE A 233 21.18 1.77 -24.52
C PHE A 233 22.30 2.78 -24.21
N VAL A 234 23.02 2.59 -23.11
CA VAL A 234 24.25 3.36 -22.81
C VAL A 234 25.31 3.05 -23.86
N ASP A 235 25.51 1.76 -24.21
CA ASP A 235 26.45 1.41 -25.27
C ASP A 235 25.98 1.87 -26.66
N VAL A 236 24.69 1.84 -26.93
CA VAL A 236 24.13 2.41 -28.18
C VAL A 236 24.51 3.90 -28.30
N SER A 237 24.38 4.68 -27.23
CA SER A 237 24.82 6.07 -27.17
C SER A 237 26.34 6.19 -27.31
N ARG A 238 27.12 5.33 -26.65
CA ARG A 238 28.58 5.31 -26.73
C ARG A 238 29.07 5.12 -28.16
N GLN A 239 28.53 4.15 -28.89
CA GLN A 239 28.88 3.90 -30.29
C GLN A 239 28.51 5.10 -31.19
N LYS A 240 27.32 5.67 -30.97
CA LYS A 240 26.91 6.88 -31.67
C LYS A 240 27.88 8.04 -31.40
N PHE A 241 28.26 8.29 -30.17
CA PHE A 241 29.22 9.39 -29.84
C PHE A 241 30.59 9.13 -30.39
N ARG A 242 31.11 7.92 -30.37
CA ARG A 242 32.40 7.58 -31.01
C ARG A 242 32.38 7.92 -32.48
N LYS A 243 31.33 7.60 -33.20
CA LYS A 243 31.16 7.94 -34.63
C LYS A 243 31.14 9.46 -34.83
N THR A 244 30.25 10.16 -34.06
CA THR A 244 30.10 11.61 -34.19
C THR A 244 31.39 12.37 -33.84
N VAL A 245 32.07 11.99 -32.77
CA VAL A 245 33.33 12.61 -32.34
C VAL A 245 34.40 12.42 -33.42
N ARG A 246 34.50 11.26 -34.03
CA ARG A 246 35.46 11.00 -35.12
C ARG A 246 35.19 11.89 -36.33
N GLU A 247 33.92 12.01 -36.72
CA GLU A 247 33.49 12.89 -37.83
C GLU A 247 33.77 14.37 -37.51
N GLU A 248 33.51 14.84 -36.31
CA GLU A 248 33.75 16.20 -35.85
C GLU A 248 35.27 16.55 -35.85
N LEU A 249 36.10 15.66 -35.29
CA LEU A 249 37.57 15.86 -35.27
C LEU A 249 38.11 15.93 -36.71
N THR A 250 37.70 15.01 -37.56
CA THR A 250 38.10 15.01 -38.97
C THR A 250 37.67 16.29 -39.66
N ALA A 251 36.44 16.76 -39.48
CA ALA A 251 35.93 18.01 -40.04
C ALA A 251 36.68 19.27 -39.59
N THR A 252 37.26 19.22 -38.38
CA THR A 252 38.12 20.33 -37.87
C THR A 252 39.57 20.20 -38.25
N GLY A 253 39.95 19.21 -39.07
CA GLY A 253 41.32 18.96 -39.51
C GLY A 253 42.20 18.27 -38.46
N ILE A 254 41.63 17.74 -37.40
CA ILE A 254 42.34 16.97 -36.36
C ILE A 254 42.25 15.50 -36.72
N GLU A 255 43.38 14.79 -36.82
CA GLU A 255 43.41 13.35 -37.02
C GLU A 255 42.89 12.63 -35.71
N PRO A 256 41.79 11.89 -35.78
CA PRO A 256 41.20 11.28 -34.59
C PRO A 256 42.02 10.08 -34.14
N THR A 257 42.60 10.12 -32.93
CA THR A 257 43.16 8.93 -32.30
C THR A 257 42.05 8.19 -31.51
N GLU A 258 42.16 6.86 -31.36
CA GLU A 258 41.18 6.06 -30.62
C GLU A 258 41.08 6.53 -29.16
N GLU A 259 42.18 6.93 -28.54
CA GLU A 259 42.19 7.46 -27.18
C GLU A 259 41.40 8.78 -27.05
N MET A 260 41.58 9.72 -27.98
CA MET A 260 40.81 10.98 -28.00
C MET A 260 39.32 10.72 -28.21
N VAL A 261 38.98 9.87 -29.21
CA VAL A 261 37.60 9.51 -29.53
C VAL A 261 36.92 8.87 -28.31
N ASN A 262 37.57 7.90 -27.68
CA ASN A 262 37.02 7.20 -26.53
C ASN A 262 36.84 8.15 -25.34
N LYS A 263 37.83 8.99 -25.01
CA LYS A 263 37.76 9.91 -23.90
C LYS A 263 36.61 10.92 -24.05
N ILE A 264 36.48 11.51 -25.23
CA ILE A 264 35.42 12.49 -25.50
C ILE A 264 34.05 11.77 -25.52
N ALA A 265 33.94 10.57 -26.12
CA ALA A 265 32.70 9.79 -26.15
C ALA A 265 32.25 9.45 -24.74
N GLU A 266 33.15 8.98 -23.85
CA GLU A 266 32.77 8.65 -22.44
C GLU A 266 32.34 9.88 -21.65
N MET A 267 32.90 11.03 -21.89
CA MET A 267 32.43 12.31 -21.28
C MET A 267 30.98 12.58 -21.72
N ARG A 268 30.66 12.40 -23.00
CA ARG A 268 29.29 12.58 -23.52
C ARG A 268 28.33 11.51 -23.02
N VAL A 269 28.77 10.27 -22.87
CA VAL A 269 27.97 9.17 -22.29
C VAL A 269 27.58 9.52 -20.86
N LYS A 270 28.53 10.00 -20.04
CA LYS A 270 28.25 10.42 -18.66
C LYS A 270 27.21 11.54 -18.60
N GLU A 271 27.33 12.55 -19.47
CA GLU A 271 26.37 13.64 -19.58
C GLU A 271 24.97 13.12 -20.03
N GLU A 272 24.93 12.17 -20.96
CA GLU A 272 23.68 11.56 -21.42
C GLU A 272 23.01 10.72 -20.34
N ILE A 273 23.76 9.96 -19.54
CA ILE A 273 23.23 9.24 -18.37
C ILE A 273 22.58 10.23 -17.41
N ASN A 274 23.27 11.33 -17.07
CA ASN A 274 22.73 12.37 -16.21
C ASN A 274 21.40 12.92 -16.73
N ARG A 275 21.32 13.29 -18.00
CA ARG A 275 20.11 13.81 -18.64
C ARG A 275 18.98 12.79 -18.69
N GLY A 276 19.28 11.53 -19.03
CA GLY A 276 18.30 10.45 -19.10
C GLY A 276 17.69 10.12 -17.74
N VAL A 277 18.51 10.04 -16.71
CA VAL A 277 18.06 9.81 -15.33
C VAL A 277 17.24 10.99 -14.82
N GLN A 278 17.68 12.23 -15.07
CA GLN A 278 16.92 13.42 -14.73
C GLN A 278 15.54 13.44 -15.39
N MET A 279 15.48 13.04 -16.66
CA MET A 279 14.22 12.94 -17.41
C MET A 279 13.26 11.96 -16.74
N ILE A 280 13.71 10.75 -16.37
CA ILE A 280 12.88 9.78 -15.66
C ILE A 280 12.37 10.37 -14.34
N GLN A 281 13.27 10.94 -13.54
CA GLN A 281 12.88 11.48 -12.23
C GLN A 281 11.81 12.57 -12.35
N TYR A 282 12.03 13.58 -13.20
CA TYR A 282 11.10 14.71 -13.32
C TYR A 282 9.81 14.34 -14.04
N GLN A 283 9.85 13.51 -15.10
CA GLN A 283 8.63 13.11 -15.79
C GLN A 283 7.73 12.26 -14.91
N VAL A 284 8.29 11.30 -14.15
CA VAL A 284 7.48 10.48 -13.23
C VAL A 284 6.75 11.33 -12.20
N ILE A 285 7.39 12.37 -11.68
CA ILE A 285 6.79 13.23 -10.64
C ILE A 285 5.76 14.19 -11.23
N THR A 286 6.00 14.70 -12.43
CA THR A 286 5.15 15.72 -13.07
C THR A 286 4.01 15.16 -13.90
N LEU A 287 4.01 13.87 -14.20
CA LEU A 287 2.92 13.19 -14.88
C LEU A 287 1.74 12.98 -13.93
N MET A 288 0.55 13.27 -14.41
CA MET A 288 -0.70 12.89 -13.76
C MET A 288 -1.39 11.83 -14.62
N THR A 289 -1.62 10.67 -14.04
CA THR A 289 -2.34 9.57 -14.68
C THR A 289 -3.85 9.74 -14.55
N THR A 290 -4.61 8.88 -15.22
CA THR A 290 -6.08 8.85 -15.08
C THR A 290 -6.53 8.53 -13.65
N ASN A 291 -5.64 7.95 -12.82
CA ASN A 291 -5.91 7.61 -11.42
C ASN A 291 -5.69 8.83 -10.47
N GLY A 292 -5.55 10.04 -11.02
CA GLY A 292 -5.47 11.28 -10.24
C GLY A 292 -4.18 11.47 -9.43
N GLN A 293 -3.12 10.74 -9.74
CA GLN A 293 -1.81 10.85 -9.07
C GLN A 293 -0.65 10.62 -10.04
N ALA A 294 0.56 10.91 -9.60
CA ALA A 294 1.77 10.50 -10.31
C ALA A 294 1.82 8.97 -10.46
N PRO A 295 2.44 8.43 -11.52
CA PRO A 295 2.57 6.98 -11.69
C PRO A 295 3.19 6.33 -10.45
N PHE A 296 2.51 5.32 -9.90
CA PHE A 296 3.08 4.50 -8.83
C PHE A 296 4.09 3.53 -9.42
N VAL A 297 5.35 3.97 -9.54
CA VAL A 297 6.43 3.21 -10.15
C VAL A 297 7.56 2.91 -9.16
N THR A 298 8.05 1.69 -9.23
CA THR A 298 9.23 1.19 -8.50
C THR A 298 10.36 0.96 -9.49
N VAL A 299 11.54 1.45 -9.18
CA VAL A 299 12.78 1.28 -9.97
C VAL A 299 13.69 0.29 -9.27
N PHE A 300 14.00 -0.79 -9.95
CA PHE A 300 14.84 -1.87 -9.46
C PHE A 300 16.28 -1.69 -9.90
N MET A 301 17.20 -1.74 -8.95
CA MET A 301 18.64 -1.53 -9.10
C MET A 301 19.37 -2.80 -8.67
N TYR A 302 19.63 -3.69 -9.62
CA TYR A 302 20.23 -5.00 -9.38
C TYR A 302 21.34 -5.28 -10.40
N LEU A 303 22.60 -5.35 -9.95
CA LEU A 303 23.77 -5.50 -10.81
C LEU A 303 23.87 -6.89 -11.43
N ASP A 304 23.62 -7.95 -10.64
CA ASP A 304 23.70 -9.34 -11.13
C ASP A 304 22.56 -9.74 -12.09
N GLU A 305 21.64 -8.82 -12.38
CA GLU A 305 20.63 -8.99 -13.43
C GLU A 305 21.24 -8.97 -14.84
N VAL A 306 22.44 -8.44 -15.00
CA VAL A 306 23.19 -8.42 -16.26
C VAL A 306 24.56 -9.12 -16.09
N PRO A 307 25.12 -9.72 -17.19
CA PRO A 307 26.41 -10.35 -17.12
C PRO A 307 27.52 -9.38 -16.75
N GLU A 308 28.60 -9.89 -16.17
CA GLU A 308 29.82 -9.11 -15.90
C GLU A 308 30.40 -8.50 -17.17
N GLY A 309 31.08 -7.36 -17.03
CA GLY A 309 31.70 -6.64 -18.12
C GLY A 309 31.10 -5.22 -18.30
N GLN A 310 31.26 -4.65 -19.49
CA GLN A 310 30.87 -3.27 -19.78
C GLN A 310 29.39 -2.99 -19.47
N LEU A 311 28.50 -3.93 -19.74
CA LEU A 311 27.07 -3.74 -19.48
C LEU A 311 26.76 -3.58 -17.99
N ARG A 312 27.45 -4.34 -17.12
CA ARG A 312 27.30 -4.19 -15.66
C ARG A 312 27.91 -2.88 -15.16
N ASP A 313 29.02 -2.45 -15.73
CA ASP A 313 29.61 -1.14 -15.42
C ASP A 313 28.72 0.02 -15.89
N ASP A 314 28.08 -0.11 -17.03
CA ASP A 314 27.10 0.86 -17.52
C ASP A 314 25.86 0.91 -16.63
N LEU A 315 25.37 -0.24 -16.18
CA LEU A 315 24.27 -0.32 -15.20
C LEU A 315 24.68 0.33 -13.87
N ALA A 316 25.90 0.06 -13.40
CA ALA A 316 26.42 0.68 -12.18
C ALA A 316 26.48 2.21 -12.30
N ALA A 317 26.91 2.73 -13.45
CA ALA A 317 26.92 4.18 -13.71
C ALA A 317 25.52 4.81 -13.72
N VAL A 318 24.52 4.09 -14.25
CA VAL A 318 23.11 4.53 -14.22
C VAL A 318 22.57 4.52 -12.79
N ILE A 319 22.87 3.47 -12.01
CA ILE A 319 22.49 3.37 -10.59
C ILE A 319 23.11 4.51 -9.78
N GLU A 320 24.41 4.75 -9.97
CA GLU A 320 25.13 5.84 -9.32
C GLU A 320 24.45 7.19 -9.56
N GLU A 321 24.12 7.49 -10.81
CA GLU A 321 23.44 8.73 -11.17
C GLU A 321 22.02 8.84 -10.57
N VAL A 322 21.25 7.75 -10.54
CA VAL A 322 19.94 7.70 -9.89
C VAL A 322 20.05 8.05 -8.40
N LEU A 323 21.04 7.50 -7.72
CA LEU A 323 21.28 7.77 -6.29
C LEU A 323 21.73 9.23 -6.07
N HIS A 324 22.62 9.77 -6.88
CA HIS A 324 23.05 11.17 -6.80
C HIS A 324 21.89 12.15 -6.96
N GLN A 325 21.05 11.94 -7.96
CA GLN A 325 19.89 12.80 -8.19
C GLN A 325 18.84 12.65 -7.10
N ARG A 326 18.66 11.44 -6.53
CA ARG A 326 17.78 11.26 -5.40
C ARG A 326 18.32 11.93 -4.12
N ILE A 327 19.61 11.89 -3.86
CA ILE A 327 20.24 12.62 -2.74
C ILE A 327 19.98 14.11 -2.87
N GLN A 328 20.10 14.67 -4.08
CA GLN A 328 19.74 16.06 -4.35
C GLN A 328 18.27 16.32 -4.05
N GLY A 329 17.37 15.42 -4.46
CA GLY A 329 15.92 15.58 -4.37
C GLY A 329 15.36 16.42 -5.52
N VAL A 330 14.12 16.86 -5.39
CA VAL A 330 13.42 17.70 -6.37
C VAL A 330 12.98 19.00 -5.75
N LYS A 331 13.02 20.07 -6.54
CA LYS A 331 12.57 21.39 -6.08
C LYS A 331 11.05 21.44 -6.05
N ASN A 332 10.50 21.86 -4.92
CA ASN A 332 9.11 22.25 -4.81
C ASN A 332 8.86 23.64 -5.46
N GLU A 333 7.63 24.12 -5.44
CA GLU A 333 7.22 25.43 -6.01
C GLU A 333 7.98 26.63 -5.43
N LYS A 334 8.56 26.50 -4.22
CA LYS A 334 9.38 27.53 -3.56
C LYS A 334 10.87 27.37 -3.79
N GLY A 335 11.26 26.45 -4.65
CA GLY A 335 12.66 26.20 -4.99
C GLY A 335 13.46 25.41 -3.94
N VAL A 336 12.79 24.82 -2.95
CA VAL A 336 13.42 23.99 -1.92
C VAL A 336 13.48 22.54 -2.37
N PHE A 337 14.63 21.89 -2.18
CA PHE A 337 14.80 20.48 -2.49
C PHE A 337 14.13 19.60 -1.42
N ILE A 338 13.13 18.84 -1.84
CA ILE A 338 12.35 17.90 -0.99
C ILE A 338 12.52 16.46 -1.47
N THR A 339 12.08 15.52 -0.63
CA THR A 339 12.03 14.09 -0.97
C THR A 339 10.75 13.81 -1.78
N PRO A 340 10.84 13.35 -3.05
CA PRO A 340 9.67 12.96 -3.82
C PRO A 340 9.15 11.59 -3.35
N ALA A 341 7.82 11.39 -3.44
CA ALA A 341 7.20 10.10 -3.14
C ALA A 341 7.59 9.02 -4.17
N PHE A 342 7.71 9.39 -5.45
CA PHE A 342 8.04 8.50 -6.55
C PHE A 342 9.19 9.03 -7.41
N PRO A 343 9.84 8.16 -8.20
CA PRO A 343 9.79 6.70 -8.17
C PRO A 343 10.30 6.13 -6.83
N LYS A 344 9.70 5.02 -6.38
CA LYS A 344 10.27 4.22 -5.31
C LYS A 344 11.56 3.58 -5.83
N LEU A 345 12.61 3.54 -5.01
CA LEU A 345 13.90 2.94 -5.35
C LEU A 345 14.12 1.68 -4.53
N ILE A 346 14.56 0.60 -5.18
CA ILE A 346 14.98 -0.64 -4.54
C ILE A 346 16.40 -0.95 -4.97
N TYR A 347 17.28 -1.10 -3.99
CA TYR A 347 18.68 -1.47 -4.18
C TYR A 347 18.93 -2.88 -3.66
N VAL A 348 19.47 -3.74 -4.52
CA VAL A 348 19.81 -5.11 -4.13
C VAL A 348 21.18 -5.12 -3.48
N LEU A 349 21.25 -5.70 -2.29
CA LEU A 349 22.49 -5.97 -1.58
C LEU A 349 23.05 -7.30 -2.10
N GLU A 350 24.24 -7.24 -2.69
CA GLU A 350 24.91 -8.33 -3.39
C GLU A 350 26.29 -8.57 -2.77
N GLU A 351 26.90 -9.72 -3.01
CA GLU A 351 28.20 -10.04 -2.44
C GLU A 351 29.30 -9.08 -2.88
N ASP A 352 29.25 -8.59 -4.13
CA ASP A 352 30.23 -7.69 -4.72
C ASP A 352 29.96 -6.19 -4.45
N ASN A 353 28.88 -5.88 -3.71
CA ASN A 353 28.61 -4.49 -3.32
C ASN A 353 28.45 -4.28 -1.80
N ILE A 354 28.24 -5.33 -0.99
CA ILE A 354 27.95 -5.17 0.45
C ILE A 354 29.22 -5.14 1.33
N ARG A 355 30.32 -5.70 0.85
CA ARG A 355 31.57 -5.77 1.61
C ARG A 355 32.49 -4.61 1.28
N GLU A 356 33.11 -4.01 2.29
CA GLU A 356 34.12 -2.98 2.10
C GLU A 356 35.26 -3.53 1.23
N GLY A 357 35.67 -2.74 0.22
CA GLY A 357 36.68 -3.12 -0.76
C GLY A 357 36.19 -3.96 -1.93
N SER A 358 34.92 -4.39 -1.96
CA SER A 358 34.34 -5.00 -3.13
C SER A 358 34.17 -3.99 -4.28
N ARG A 359 34.01 -4.49 -5.53
CA ARG A 359 34.03 -3.69 -6.74
C ARG A 359 33.00 -2.55 -6.74
N TYR A 360 31.79 -2.83 -6.24
CA TYR A 360 30.68 -1.88 -6.22
C TYR A 360 30.31 -1.38 -4.83
N TRP A 361 31.20 -1.53 -3.84
CA TRP A 361 31.00 -1.00 -2.49
C TRP A 361 30.67 0.49 -2.44
N TYR A 362 31.23 1.27 -3.37
CA TYR A 362 30.97 2.70 -3.46
C TYR A 362 29.48 3.02 -3.70
N LEU A 363 28.76 2.17 -4.46
CA LEU A 363 27.31 2.28 -4.66
C LEU A 363 26.53 2.06 -3.37
N THR A 364 26.93 1.07 -2.57
CA THR A 364 26.29 0.79 -1.28
C THR A 364 26.49 1.91 -0.28
N ARG A 365 27.67 2.52 -0.26
CA ARG A 365 27.92 3.74 0.54
C ARG A 365 27.04 4.90 0.07
N LEU A 366 26.93 5.11 -1.22
CA LEU A 366 26.08 6.15 -1.81
C LEU A 366 24.58 5.87 -1.53
N ALA A 367 24.15 4.60 -1.57
CA ALA A 367 22.81 4.20 -1.18
C ALA A 367 22.52 4.48 0.30
N ALA A 368 23.50 4.23 1.19
CA ALA A 368 23.39 4.56 2.61
C ALA A 368 23.21 6.06 2.85
N GLU A 369 23.99 6.91 2.15
CA GLU A 369 23.85 8.36 2.18
C GLU A 369 22.47 8.82 1.68
N CYS A 370 22.01 8.22 0.58
CA CYS A 370 20.69 8.48 0.04
C CYS A 370 19.59 8.12 1.04
N THR A 371 19.66 6.95 1.68
CA THR A 371 18.71 6.53 2.71
C THR A 371 18.72 7.49 3.91
N ALA A 372 19.89 7.85 4.42
CA ALA A 372 20.00 8.77 5.55
C ALA A 372 19.34 10.13 5.29
N LYS A 373 19.39 10.62 4.03
CA LYS A 373 18.86 11.92 3.63
C LYS A 373 17.44 11.88 3.08
N ARG A 374 17.05 10.79 2.39
CA ARG A 374 15.82 10.72 1.57
C ARG A 374 14.94 9.52 1.84
N MET A 375 15.21 8.70 2.83
CA MET A 375 14.44 7.47 3.18
C MET A 375 14.42 6.38 2.10
N VAL A 376 15.16 6.52 1.03
CA VAL A 376 15.29 5.56 -0.06
C VAL A 376 16.76 5.40 -0.43
N PRO A 377 17.14 4.27 -1.03
CA PRO A 377 16.36 3.12 -1.46
C PRO A 377 15.94 2.19 -0.32
N ASP A 378 14.99 1.28 -0.63
CA ASP A 378 14.75 0.07 0.16
C ASP A 378 15.75 -1.00 -0.26
N TYR A 379 15.94 -2.01 0.59
CA TYR A 379 16.98 -3.01 0.42
C TYR A 379 16.41 -4.42 0.30
N ILE A 380 16.79 -5.12 -0.78
CA ILE A 380 16.56 -6.56 -0.95
C ILE A 380 17.89 -7.27 -0.75
N SER A 381 17.91 -8.33 0.08
CA SER A 381 19.04 -9.24 0.18
C SER A 381 18.99 -10.25 -0.96
N GLU A 382 19.97 -10.19 -1.86
CA GLU A 382 20.12 -11.22 -2.88
C GLU A 382 20.28 -12.61 -2.27
N LYS A 383 21.12 -12.73 -1.25
CA LYS A 383 21.42 -13.97 -0.53
C LYS A 383 20.16 -14.65 0.01
N ILE A 384 19.31 -13.90 0.72
CA ILE A 384 18.07 -14.44 1.30
C ILE A 384 17.01 -14.64 0.23
N MET A 385 16.87 -13.70 -0.72
CA MET A 385 15.92 -13.84 -1.81
C MET A 385 16.20 -15.07 -2.67
N LYS A 386 17.44 -15.31 -3.06
CA LYS A 386 17.84 -16.52 -3.81
C LYS A 386 17.55 -17.81 -3.03
N LYS A 387 17.75 -17.81 -1.69
CA LYS A 387 17.37 -18.94 -0.83
C LYS A 387 15.86 -19.22 -0.87
N LEU A 388 15.02 -18.19 -0.82
CA LEU A 388 13.57 -18.32 -0.76
C LEU A 388 12.90 -18.52 -2.14
N LYS A 389 13.56 -18.10 -3.22
CA LYS A 389 13.00 -18.06 -4.58
C LYS A 389 13.78 -18.96 -5.57
N GLN A 390 14.20 -20.15 -5.11
CA GLN A 390 14.83 -21.17 -5.97
C GLN A 390 16.04 -20.65 -6.77
N GLY A 391 16.92 -19.91 -6.12
CA GLY A 391 18.12 -19.35 -6.74
C GLY A 391 17.91 -18.06 -7.50
N ASN A 392 16.73 -17.44 -7.44
CA ASN A 392 16.38 -16.23 -8.18
C ASN A 392 16.22 -15.03 -7.25
N CYS A 393 16.52 -13.84 -7.77
CA CYS A 393 16.25 -12.58 -7.10
C CYS A 393 15.15 -11.82 -7.84
N TYR A 394 14.05 -11.53 -7.15
CA TYR A 394 12.89 -10.82 -7.67
C TYR A 394 12.81 -9.40 -7.11
N THR A 395 12.31 -8.47 -7.91
CA THR A 395 11.80 -7.20 -7.38
C THR A 395 10.36 -7.34 -6.93
N CYS A 396 9.90 -6.46 -6.03
CA CYS A 396 8.49 -6.36 -5.72
C CYS A 396 7.73 -5.60 -6.82
N MET A 397 6.46 -5.88 -6.94
CA MET A 397 5.50 -5.08 -7.71
C MET A 397 4.95 -3.98 -6.78
N GLY A 398 5.13 -2.73 -7.15
CA GLY A 398 4.67 -1.61 -6.32
C GLY A 398 5.34 -1.58 -4.95
N CYS A 399 4.56 -1.76 -3.86
CA CYS A 399 5.07 -1.62 -2.49
C CYS A 399 5.93 -2.80 -2.04
N ARG A 400 5.37 -4.01 -2.03
CA ARG A 400 5.99 -5.21 -1.45
C ARG A 400 5.41 -6.55 -1.93
N SER A 401 4.60 -6.55 -3.00
CA SER A 401 4.05 -7.78 -3.58
C SER A 401 5.12 -8.49 -4.40
N PHE A 402 5.34 -9.77 -4.15
CA PHE A 402 6.27 -10.60 -4.91
C PHE A 402 5.53 -11.69 -5.69
N LEU A 403 5.98 -11.89 -6.91
CA LEU A 403 5.55 -13.02 -7.71
C LEU A 403 6.18 -14.32 -7.17
N THR A 404 5.47 -15.41 -7.37
CA THR A 404 6.02 -16.74 -7.17
C THR A 404 6.93 -17.12 -8.34
N VAL A 405 7.78 -18.10 -8.10
CA VAL A 405 8.68 -18.60 -9.15
C VAL A 405 7.85 -19.22 -10.28
N TYR A 406 8.13 -18.82 -11.52
CA TYR A 406 7.47 -19.31 -12.71
C TYR A 406 8.48 -19.54 -13.83
N LYS A 407 8.31 -20.63 -14.56
CA LYS A 407 9.06 -20.94 -15.78
C LYS A 407 8.13 -20.93 -16.97
N ASP A 408 8.62 -20.40 -18.06
CA ASP A 408 7.92 -20.37 -19.34
C ASP A 408 7.89 -21.76 -20.01
N GLU A 409 7.29 -21.85 -21.19
CA GLU A 409 7.20 -23.06 -22.00
C GLU A 409 8.56 -23.67 -22.43
N ASN A 410 9.63 -22.87 -22.32
CA ASN A 410 11.01 -23.29 -22.62
C ASN A 410 11.80 -23.66 -21.34
N ASP A 411 11.11 -23.84 -20.21
CA ASP A 411 11.70 -24.10 -18.86
C ASP A 411 12.65 -22.99 -18.38
N LYS A 412 12.48 -21.76 -18.89
CA LYS A 412 13.24 -20.58 -18.46
C LYS A 412 12.47 -19.79 -17.41
N PHE A 413 13.17 -19.32 -16.39
CA PHE A 413 12.60 -18.44 -15.39
C PHE A 413 12.13 -17.14 -16.05
N LYS A 414 10.87 -16.75 -15.77
CA LYS A 414 10.28 -15.51 -16.26
C LYS A 414 10.01 -14.57 -15.08
N PHE A 415 10.58 -13.41 -15.14
CA PHE A 415 10.45 -12.36 -14.12
C PHE A 415 9.46 -11.28 -14.56
N TYR A 416 9.74 -10.63 -15.66
CA TYR A 416 8.99 -9.51 -16.20
C TYR A 416 7.86 -9.94 -17.14
N GLY A 417 6.92 -9.04 -17.37
CA GLY A 417 5.71 -9.34 -18.13
C GLY A 417 4.70 -10.16 -17.33
N ARG A 418 4.77 -10.10 -16.00
CA ARG A 418 3.90 -10.82 -15.08
C ARG A 418 3.18 -9.86 -14.13
N PHE A 419 2.08 -10.29 -13.51
CA PHE A 419 1.21 -9.41 -12.74
C PHE A 419 0.50 -10.11 -11.59
N ASN A 420 -0.11 -9.31 -10.70
CA ASN A 420 -1.01 -9.75 -9.65
C ASN A 420 -2.45 -9.41 -10.00
N GLN A 421 -3.36 -10.37 -9.87
CA GLN A 421 -4.77 -10.21 -10.24
C GLN A 421 -5.55 -9.37 -9.23
N GLY A 422 -5.16 -9.38 -7.95
CA GLY A 422 -5.80 -8.63 -6.90
C GLY A 422 -5.58 -9.20 -5.51
N VAL A 423 -6.13 -8.52 -4.51
CA VAL A 423 -5.90 -8.81 -3.08
C VAL A 423 -7.22 -8.81 -2.30
N VAL A 424 -7.34 -9.70 -1.34
CA VAL A 424 -8.34 -9.68 -0.27
C VAL A 424 -7.63 -9.91 1.05
N THR A 425 -7.89 -9.08 2.06
CA THR A 425 -7.21 -9.16 3.37
C THR A 425 -8.14 -9.65 4.46
N LEU A 426 -7.69 -10.64 5.22
CA LEU A 426 -8.36 -11.17 6.41
C LEU A 426 -7.99 -10.35 7.64
N ASN A 427 -8.99 -9.99 8.45
CA ASN A 427 -8.80 -9.38 9.76
C ASN A 427 -8.64 -10.46 10.85
N LEU A 428 -7.41 -10.75 11.23
CA LEU A 428 -7.12 -11.77 12.25
C LEU A 428 -7.64 -11.39 13.63
N VAL A 429 -7.72 -10.08 13.93
CA VAL A 429 -8.24 -9.60 15.21
C VAL A 429 -9.73 -9.87 15.33
N ASP A 430 -10.48 -9.76 14.23
CA ASP A 430 -11.91 -10.10 14.19
C ASP A 430 -12.14 -11.59 14.46
N VAL A 431 -11.33 -12.47 13.85
CA VAL A 431 -11.40 -13.92 14.12
C VAL A 431 -11.18 -14.18 15.61
N ALA A 432 -10.13 -13.60 16.19
CA ALA A 432 -9.79 -13.76 17.61
C ALA A 432 -10.93 -13.27 18.53
N CYS A 433 -11.39 -12.03 18.33
CA CYS A 433 -12.45 -11.44 19.17
C CYS A 433 -13.78 -12.21 19.04
N SER A 434 -14.12 -12.67 17.84
CA SER A 434 -15.33 -13.47 17.59
C SER A 434 -15.30 -14.85 18.26
N SER A 435 -14.10 -15.43 18.46
CA SER A 435 -13.94 -16.72 19.12
C SER A 435 -14.18 -16.68 20.65
N GLY A 436 -14.11 -15.48 21.25
CA GLY A 436 -14.25 -15.32 22.71
C GLY A 436 -13.13 -16.00 23.51
N ARG A 437 -11.94 -16.17 22.92
CA ARG A 437 -10.76 -16.89 23.46
C ARG A 437 -10.91 -18.43 23.46
N ASP A 438 -11.95 -18.97 22.85
CA ASP A 438 -12.06 -20.42 22.63
C ASP A 438 -11.19 -20.81 21.43
N MET A 439 -10.22 -21.70 21.65
CA MET A 439 -9.25 -22.08 20.63
C MET A 439 -9.87 -22.90 19.51
N ASN A 440 -10.82 -23.80 19.82
CA ASN A 440 -11.50 -24.59 18.80
C ASN A 440 -12.35 -23.70 17.90
N LYS A 441 -13.13 -22.81 18.53
CA LYS A 441 -13.93 -21.82 17.81
C LYS A 441 -13.08 -20.85 16.99
N PHE A 442 -11.87 -20.54 17.45
CA PHE A 442 -10.94 -19.70 16.68
C PHE A 442 -10.59 -20.35 15.34
N TRP A 443 -10.23 -21.63 15.33
CA TRP A 443 -9.87 -22.33 14.08
C TRP A 443 -11.11 -22.57 13.19
N GLU A 444 -12.28 -22.88 13.74
CA GLU A 444 -13.53 -22.98 12.98
C GLU A 444 -13.86 -21.65 12.27
N LEU A 445 -13.77 -20.54 12.99
CA LEU A 445 -13.99 -19.20 12.43
C LEU A 445 -12.91 -18.82 11.42
N MET A 446 -11.66 -19.24 11.65
CA MET A 446 -10.56 -19.02 10.71
C MET A 446 -10.89 -19.66 9.36
N ASP A 447 -11.31 -20.93 9.36
CA ASP A 447 -11.68 -21.66 8.13
C ASP A 447 -12.89 -21.03 7.44
N GLU A 448 -13.92 -20.64 8.19
CA GLU A 448 -15.09 -19.93 7.66
C GLU A 448 -14.69 -18.61 6.97
N ARG A 449 -13.81 -17.82 7.60
CA ARG A 449 -13.36 -16.54 7.05
C ARG A 449 -12.40 -16.71 5.87
N LEU A 450 -11.61 -17.78 5.87
CA LEU A 450 -10.77 -18.16 4.73
C LEU A 450 -11.62 -18.53 3.52
N GLU A 451 -12.74 -19.21 3.71
CA GLU A 451 -13.68 -19.51 2.61
C GLU A 451 -14.31 -18.23 2.03
N LEU A 452 -14.65 -17.24 2.86
CA LEU A 452 -15.08 -15.93 2.40
C LEU A 452 -13.98 -15.23 1.56
N CYS A 453 -12.74 -15.27 2.04
CA CYS A 453 -11.59 -14.71 1.30
C CYS A 453 -11.38 -15.44 -0.03
N HIS A 454 -11.48 -16.77 -0.04
CA HIS A 454 -11.35 -17.60 -1.23
C HIS A 454 -12.38 -17.20 -2.30
N ARG A 455 -13.67 -17.16 -1.95
CA ARG A 455 -14.73 -16.74 -2.88
C ARG A 455 -14.55 -15.30 -3.37
N ALA A 456 -14.11 -14.39 -2.50
CA ALA A 456 -13.83 -13.02 -2.87
C ALA A 456 -12.63 -12.90 -3.84
N LEU A 457 -11.59 -13.71 -3.66
CA LEU A 457 -10.46 -13.81 -4.59
C LEU A 457 -10.88 -14.44 -5.92
N MET A 458 -11.71 -15.49 -5.88
CA MET A 458 -12.27 -16.08 -7.09
C MET A 458 -13.14 -15.10 -7.88
N ALA A 459 -13.93 -14.24 -7.19
CA ALA A 459 -14.67 -13.17 -7.88
C ALA A 459 -13.73 -12.21 -8.65
N ARG A 460 -12.53 -11.91 -8.13
CA ARG A 460 -11.51 -11.13 -8.86
C ARG A 460 -10.99 -11.88 -10.07
N HIS A 461 -10.67 -13.15 -9.92
CA HIS A 461 -10.21 -14.00 -11.01
C HIS A 461 -11.25 -14.08 -12.14
N GLU A 462 -12.48 -14.39 -11.80
CA GLU A 462 -13.60 -14.50 -12.77
C GLU A 462 -13.89 -13.15 -13.46
N ARG A 463 -13.65 -12.01 -12.78
CA ARG A 463 -13.78 -10.68 -13.39
C ARG A 463 -12.75 -10.43 -14.50
N LEU A 464 -11.57 -11.00 -14.40
CA LEU A 464 -10.51 -10.89 -15.42
C LEU A 464 -10.66 -11.92 -16.54
N LYS A 465 -11.30 -13.05 -16.26
CA LYS A 465 -11.48 -14.12 -17.25
C LYS A 465 -12.36 -13.66 -18.42
N GLY A 466 -11.99 -14.05 -19.61
CA GLY A 466 -12.65 -13.63 -20.85
C GLY A 466 -12.33 -12.19 -21.28
N THR A 467 -11.45 -11.49 -20.59
CA THR A 467 -11.06 -10.11 -20.94
C THR A 467 -10.30 -10.11 -22.27
N PRO A 468 -10.77 -9.36 -23.29
CA PRO A 468 -10.05 -9.24 -24.55
C PRO A 468 -8.82 -8.35 -24.39
N SER A 469 -7.76 -8.67 -25.12
CA SER A 469 -6.50 -7.90 -25.13
C SER A 469 -6.68 -6.43 -25.53
N ASP A 470 -7.78 -6.11 -26.18
CA ASP A 470 -8.13 -4.76 -26.66
C ASP A 470 -8.47 -3.77 -25.53
N VAL A 471 -8.79 -4.23 -24.31
CA VAL A 471 -9.12 -3.32 -23.19
C VAL A 471 -7.92 -2.52 -22.69
N ALA A 472 -6.70 -3.06 -22.87
CA ALA A 472 -5.45 -2.39 -22.51
C ALA A 472 -4.32 -2.84 -23.46
N PRO A 473 -4.27 -2.34 -24.70
CA PRO A 473 -3.30 -2.80 -25.71
C PRO A 473 -1.85 -2.68 -25.25
N ILE A 474 -1.50 -1.63 -24.52
CA ILE A 474 -0.13 -1.44 -23.99
C ILE A 474 0.31 -2.62 -23.11
N LEU A 475 -0.62 -3.18 -22.32
CA LEU A 475 -0.35 -4.32 -21.43
C LEU A 475 -0.29 -5.63 -22.18
N TRP A 476 -1.33 -5.90 -22.99
CA TRP A 476 -1.61 -7.23 -23.48
C TRP A 476 -1.11 -7.50 -24.91
N GLN A 477 -0.99 -6.46 -25.76
CA GLN A 477 -0.61 -6.58 -27.15
C GLN A 477 0.79 -6.02 -27.46
N ASN A 478 1.25 -5.00 -26.70
CA ASN A 478 2.39 -4.18 -27.07
C ASN A 478 3.62 -4.37 -26.17
N GLY A 479 3.70 -5.48 -25.45
CA GLY A 479 4.92 -5.96 -24.82
C GLY A 479 5.09 -5.66 -23.34
N ALA A 480 4.27 -4.79 -22.72
CA ALA A 480 4.43 -4.50 -21.29
C ALA A 480 4.23 -5.77 -20.43
N LEU A 481 3.22 -6.58 -20.71
CA LEU A 481 2.98 -7.88 -20.06
C LEU A 481 2.99 -9.04 -21.06
N ALA A 482 2.43 -8.84 -22.25
CA ALA A 482 2.34 -9.88 -23.27
C ALA A 482 2.33 -9.28 -24.68
N ARG A 483 2.36 -10.16 -25.68
CA ARG A 483 2.16 -9.83 -27.11
C ARG A 483 1.03 -10.71 -27.69
N LEU A 484 -0.16 -10.57 -27.10
CA LEU A 484 -1.37 -11.24 -27.59
C LEU A 484 -1.83 -10.60 -28.90
N LYS A 485 -2.54 -11.37 -29.69
CA LYS A 485 -3.22 -10.85 -30.90
C LYS A 485 -4.42 -9.99 -30.48
N LYS A 486 -4.82 -9.07 -31.33
CA LYS A 486 -6.04 -8.28 -31.17
C LYS A 486 -7.25 -9.23 -31.02
N GLY A 487 -8.10 -8.98 -30.02
CA GLY A 487 -9.27 -9.81 -29.71
C GLY A 487 -8.97 -11.13 -28.98
N GLU A 488 -7.70 -11.52 -28.80
CA GLU A 488 -7.33 -12.68 -28.00
C GLU A 488 -7.60 -12.39 -26.52
N THR A 489 -8.15 -13.38 -25.77
CA THR A 489 -8.37 -13.21 -24.33
C THR A 489 -7.10 -13.40 -23.51
N ILE A 490 -7.04 -12.79 -22.34
CA ILE A 490 -5.90 -12.90 -21.41
C ILE A 490 -5.91 -14.20 -20.58
N ASP A 491 -6.86 -15.08 -20.79
CA ASP A 491 -7.14 -16.24 -19.92
C ASP A 491 -5.91 -17.10 -19.68
N LYS A 492 -5.10 -17.37 -20.70
CA LYS A 492 -3.86 -18.15 -20.54
C LYS A 492 -2.84 -17.54 -19.58
N LEU A 493 -2.96 -16.23 -19.28
CA LEU A 493 -2.08 -15.50 -18.35
C LEU A 493 -2.59 -15.53 -16.90
N LEU A 494 -3.79 -16.08 -16.67
CA LEU A 494 -4.41 -16.13 -15.35
C LEU A 494 -4.10 -17.41 -14.55
N TYR A 495 -3.55 -18.43 -15.22
CA TYR A 495 -3.33 -19.78 -14.68
C TYR A 495 -1.87 -20.19 -14.66
N GLY A 496 -1.59 -21.31 -14.00
CA GLY A 496 -0.29 -21.98 -14.04
C GLY A 496 0.86 -21.22 -13.39
N GLY A 497 0.58 -20.16 -12.63
CA GLY A 497 1.59 -19.34 -11.98
C GLY A 497 2.13 -18.18 -12.82
N TYR A 498 1.60 -17.95 -14.03
CA TYR A 498 1.98 -16.76 -14.81
C TYR A 498 1.66 -15.46 -14.06
N SER A 499 0.48 -15.38 -13.47
CA SER A 499 0.07 -14.33 -12.56
C SER A 499 -0.23 -14.90 -11.16
N THR A 500 -0.24 -14.03 -10.16
CA THR A 500 -0.56 -14.38 -8.78
C THR A 500 -1.87 -13.74 -8.35
N ILE A 501 -2.49 -14.29 -7.30
CA ILE A 501 -3.60 -13.67 -6.58
C ILE A 501 -3.30 -13.79 -5.09
N SER A 502 -3.60 -12.75 -4.30
CA SER A 502 -3.01 -12.63 -2.96
C SER A 502 -4.04 -12.65 -1.85
N LEU A 503 -3.86 -13.57 -0.90
CA LEU A 503 -4.50 -13.53 0.42
C LEU A 503 -3.68 -12.63 1.34
N GLY A 504 -4.24 -11.50 1.75
CA GLY A 504 -3.64 -10.62 2.75
C GLY A 504 -4.10 -10.96 4.17
N TYR A 505 -3.38 -10.45 5.16
CA TYR A 505 -3.75 -10.57 6.57
C TYR A 505 -3.30 -9.34 7.37
N ALA A 506 -3.99 -9.07 8.49
CA ALA A 506 -3.75 -7.92 9.35
C ALA A 506 -3.93 -8.26 10.82
N GLY A 507 -3.18 -7.60 11.70
CA GLY A 507 -3.39 -7.64 13.14
C GLY A 507 -2.92 -8.93 13.82
N LEU A 508 -1.81 -9.52 13.36
CA LEU A 508 -1.27 -10.75 13.97
C LEU A 508 -0.85 -10.52 15.44
N CYS A 509 -0.32 -9.34 15.76
CA CYS A 509 0.04 -8.95 17.12
C CYS A 509 -1.18 -8.94 18.03
N GLU A 510 -2.22 -8.21 17.69
CA GLU A 510 -3.44 -8.05 18.48
C GLU A 510 -4.22 -9.38 18.55
N CYS A 511 -4.23 -10.17 17.48
CA CYS A 511 -4.80 -11.52 17.46
C CYS A 511 -4.11 -12.41 18.51
N THR A 512 -2.79 -12.46 18.49
CA THR A 512 -2.00 -13.24 19.46
C THR A 512 -2.24 -12.74 20.88
N ARG A 513 -2.22 -11.42 21.08
CA ARG A 513 -2.46 -10.81 22.40
C ARG A 513 -3.83 -11.14 22.94
N TYR A 514 -4.88 -11.14 22.11
CA TYR A 514 -6.22 -11.53 22.55
C TYR A 514 -6.30 -13.01 22.92
N MET A 515 -5.74 -13.91 22.10
CA MET A 515 -5.83 -15.35 22.32
C MET A 515 -4.91 -15.89 23.41
N LYS A 516 -3.70 -15.35 23.50
CA LYS A 516 -2.63 -15.84 24.42
C LYS A 516 -2.36 -14.93 25.61
N GLY A 517 -2.84 -13.70 25.60
CA GLY A 517 -2.59 -12.69 26.63
C GLY A 517 -1.24 -11.97 26.52
N VAL A 518 -0.40 -12.34 25.54
CA VAL A 518 0.94 -11.79 25.30
C VAL A 518 1.11 -11.41 23.84
N SER A 519 2.09 -10.55 23.52
CA SER A 519 2.45 -10.20 22.14
C SER A 519 2.95 -11.41 21.36
N HIS A 520 2.88 -11.37 20.04
CA HIS A 520 3.49 -12.39 19.18
C HIS A 520 5.03 -12.40 19.23
N THR A 521 5.64 -11.34 19.76
CA THR A 521 7.09 -11.25 20.04
C THR A 521 7.51 -11.98 21.30
N ASP A 522 6.56 -12.28 22.20
CA ASP A 522 6.80 -13.03 23.42
C ASP A 522 7.04 -14.52 23.08
N PRO A 523 7.97 -15.21 23.75
CA PRO A 523 8.23 -16.64 23.53
C PRO A 523 6.99 -17.54 23.64
N ASP A 524 6.01 -17.17 24.46
CA ASP A 524 4.73 -17.90 24.59
C ASP A 524 3.73 -17.56 23.50
N GLY A 525 3.85 -16.40 22.85
CA GLY A 525 3.00 -15.94 21.75
C GLY A 525 3.49 -16.38 20.37
N THR A 526 4.81 -16.39 20.15
CA THR A 526 5.41 -16.66 18.84
C THR A 526 4.96 -17.99 18.22
N PRO A 527 4.89 -19.13 18.94
CA PRO A 527 4.46 -20.39 18.36
C PRO A 527 3.05 -20.34 17.78
N PHE A 528 2.12 -19.69 18.47
CA PHE A 528 0.74 -19.50 17.98
C PHE A 528 0.71 -18.62 16.74
N ALA A 529 1.46 -17.50 16.74
CA ALA A 529 1.52 -16.63 15.56
C ALA A 529 2.06 -17.36 14.32
N LEU A 530 3.10 -18.20 14.48
CA LEU A 530 3.63 -19.03 13.40
C LEU A 530 2.65 -20.11 12.95
N GLU A 531 1.85 -20.69 13.86
CA GLU A 531 0.80 -21.65 13.53
C GLU A 531 -0.28 -21.00 12.67
N VAL A 532 -0.73 -19.79 13.04
CA VAL A 532 -1.65 -19.00 12.22
C VAL A 532 -1.10 -18.78 10.81
N MET A 533 0.15 -18.37 10.67
CA MET A 533 0.78 -18.14 9.38
C MET A 533 0.87 -19.41 8.52
N ARG A 534 1.16 -20.56 9.13
CA ARG A 534 1.19 -21.84 8.40
C ARG A 534 -0.20 -22.22 7.93
N HIS A 535 -1.22 -22.08 8.77
CA HIS A 535 -2.60 -22.36 8.41
C HIS A 535 -3.08 -21.52 7.21
N LEU A 536 -2.72 -20.23 7.16
CA LEU A 536 -3.00 -19.35 6.02
C LEU A 536 -2.28 -19.81 4.74
N ASN A 537 -1.02 -20.26 4.85
CA ASN A 537 -0.27 -20.80 3.71
C ASN A 537 -0.86 -22.13 3.21
N ASP A 538 -1.29 -23.01 4.13
CA ASP A 538 -1.92 -24.28 3.77
C ASP A 538 -3.22 -24.07 2.99
N ALA A 539 -4.01 -23.07 3.36
CA ALA A 539 -5.20 -22.66 2.61
C ALA A 539 -4.84 -22.20 1.18
N CYS A 540 -3.83 -21.33 1.03
CA CYS A 540 -3.34 -20.90 -0.28
C CYS A 540 -2.86 -22.08 -1.13
N ALA A 541 -2.11 -23.00 -0.55
CA ALA A 541 -1.60 -24.19 -1.24
C ALA A 541 -2.75 -25.11 -1.71
N LYS A 542 -3.78 -25.31 -0.88
CA LYS A 542 -4.98 -26.06 -1.22
C LYS A 542 -5.69 -25.42 -2.42
N TRP A 543 -6.00 -24.13 -2.37
CA TRP A 543 -6.68 -23.42 -3.45
C TRP A 543 -5.88 -23.44 -4.77
N LYS A 544 -4.55 -23.31 -4.66
CA LYS A 544 -3.65 -23.42 -5.82
C LYS A 544 -3.77 -24.80 -6.49
N ALA A 545 -3.79 -25.87 -5.70
CA ALA A 545 -3.93 -27.24 -6.21
C ALA A 545 -5.30 -27.47 -6.85
N GLU A 546 -6.37 -26.90 -6.28
CA GLU A 546 -7.74 -27.06 -6.77
C GLU A 546 -8.01 -26.30 -8.07
N HIS A 547 -7.47 -25.09 -8.23
CA HIS A 547 -7.83 -24.18 -9.32
C HIS A 547 -6.74 -23.94 -10.35
N ASN A 548 -5.51 -24.41 -10.11
CA ASN A 548 -4.33 -24.05 -10.95
C ASN A 548 -4.10 -22.53 -11.05
N ILE A 549 -4.50 -21.79 -10.01
CA ILE A 549 -4.28 -20.35 -9.86
C ILE A 549 -3.25 -20.15 -8.75
N ASP A 550 -2.35 -19.22 -8.92
CA ASP A 550 -1.24 -19.05 -7.97
C ASP A 550 -1.62 -18.16 -6.79
N PHE A 551 -2.39 -18.72 -5.85
CA PHE A 551 -2.69 -18.08 -4.57
C PHE A 551 -1.42 -18.00 -3.71
N SER A 552 -1.19 -16.84 -3.10
CA SER A 552 -0.04 -16.67 -2.21
C SER A 552 -0.36 -15.75 -1.04
N LEU A 553 0.21 -16.07 0.12
CA LEU A 553 0.05 -15.27 1.33
C LEU A 553 0.87 -13.99 1.24
N TYR A 554 0.24 -12.86 1.53
CA TYR A 554 0.77 -11.53 1.34
C TYR A 554 0.67 -10.68 2.61
N GLY A 555 1.78 -10.19 3.10
CA GLY A 555 1.83 -9.15 4.14
C GLY A 555 1.36 -7.81 3.56
N THR A 556 0.05 -7.65 3.42
CA THR A 556 -0.58 -6.56 2.66
C THR A 556 -0.18 -5.17 3.17
N PRO A 557 0.12 -4.20 2.29
CA PRO A 557 0.19 -2.80 2.69
C PRO A 557 -1.23 -2.30 3.01
N LEU A 558 -1.46 -2.04 4.28
CA LEU A 558 -2.75 -1.61 4.78
C LEU A 558 -2.76 -0.09 4.99
N GLU A 559 -3.05 0.68 3.96
CA GLU A 559 -3.06 2.14 4.02
C GLU A 559 -4.14 2.66 4.98
N SER A 560 -5.36 2.81 4.50
CA SER A 560 -6.53 3.19 5.30
C SER A 560 -7.19 2.00 6.00
N THR A 561 -6.88 0.77 5.58
CA THR A 561 -7.53 -0.46 6.05
C THR A 561 -7.26 -0.74 7.53
N THR A 562 -6.08 -0.42 8.06
CA THR A 562 -5.80 -0.54 9.50
C THR A 562 -6.73 0.32 10.35
N TYR A 563 -7.04 1.52 9.90
CA TYR A 563 -7.99 2.42 10.53
C TYR A 563 -9.44 1.94 10.38
N LYS A 564 -9.82 1.49 9.16
CA LYS A 564 -11.15 0.88 8.93
C LYS A 564 -11.37 -0.32 9.85
N PHE A 565 -10.41 -1.24 9.90
CA PHE A 565 -10.51 -2.43 10.76
C PHE A 565 -10.62 -2.06 12.24
N ALA A 566 -9.81 -1.12 12.72
CA ALA A 566 -9.92 -0.64 14.10
C ALA A 566 -11.32 -0.10 14.42
N LYS A 567 -11.89 0.74 13.55
CA LYS A 567 -13.26 1.26 13.72
C LYS A 567 -14.31 0.15 13.73
N CYS A 568 -14.19 -0.82 12.84
CA CYS A 568 -15.13 -1.95 12.79
C CYS A 568 -15.02 -2.83 14.04
N LEU A 569 -13.81 -3.12 14.50
CA LEU A 569 -13.56 -3.87 15.73
C LEU A 569 -14.15 -3.17 16.96
N GLN A 570 -13.90 -1.87 17.10
CA GLN A 570 -14.46 -1.07 18.19
C GLN A 570 -16.00 -1.07 18.17
N LYS A 571 -16.59 -0.96 16.99
CA LYS A 571 -18.04 -1.01 16.81
C LYS A 571 -18.65 -2.37 17.19
N ARG A 572 -17.96 -3.48 16.87
CA ARG A 572 -18.45 -4.85 17.10
C ARG A 572 -18.17 -5.37 18.51
N PHE A 573 -16.98 -5.08 19.03
CA PHE A 573 -16.48 -5.68 20.28
C PHE A 573 -16.22 -4.68 21.40
N GLY A 574 -16.39 -3.38 21.15
CA GLY A 574 -16.04 -2.34 22.11
C GLY A 574 -14.53 -2.12 22.23
N ILE A 575 -14.13 -1.41 23.29
CA ILE A 575 -12.72 -1.15 23.58
C ILE A 575 -12.16 -2.27 24.45
N ILE A 576 -11.21 -3.01 23.90
CA ILE A 576 -10.47 -4.07 24.59
C ILE A 576 -9.02 -3.59 24.73
N PRO A 577 -8.50 -3.38 25.96
CA PRO A 577 -7.15 -2.88 26.17
C PRO A 577 -6.08 -3.73 25.49
N GLY A 578 -5.19 -3.08 24.74
CA GLY A 578 -4.11 -3.71 23.99
C GLY A 578 -4.54 -4.47 22.72
N VAL A 579 -5.83 -4.46 22.36
CA VAL A 579 -6.37 -5.18 21.19
C VAL A 579 -7.18 -4.25 20.27
N THR A 580 -8.17 -3.52 20.81
CA THR A 580 -9.04 -2.62 20.03
C THR A 580 -9.03 -1.17 20.54
N ASP A 581 -8.15 -0.83 21.44
CA ASP A 581 -8.06 0.47 22.10
C ASP A 581 -7.35 1.57 21.30
N LYS A 582 -6.77 1.20 20.14
CA LYS A 582 -6.14 2.15 19.23
C LYS A 582 -7.03 2.41 18.00
N ASN A 583 -6.81 3.53 17.32
CA ASN A 583 -7.48 3.83 16.05
C ASN A 583 -6.82 3.13 14.83
N TYR A 584 -5.95 2.20 15.08
CA TYR A 584 -5.29 1.35 14.09
C TYR A 584 -5.08 -0.04 14.67
N ILE A 585 -4.85 -1.03 13.80
CA ILE A 585 -4.31 -2.34 14.15
C ILE A 585 -2.94 -2.50 13.49
N THR A 586 -2.14 -3.42 14.02
CA THR A 586 -0.80 -3.69 13.47
C THR A 586 -0.92 -4.21 12.03
N ASN A 587 -0.08 -3.67 11.17
CA ASN A 587 0.01 -4.12 9.78
C ASN A 587 0.64 -5.52 9.72
N SER A 588 -0.07 -6.47 9.10
CA SER A 588 0.39 -7.84 8.88
C SER A 588 1.08 -8.46 10.12
N TYR A 589 2.34 -8.85 10.01
CA TYR A 589 3.14 -9.53 11.04
C TYR A 589 4.05 -8.60 11.86
N HIS A 590 4.07 -7.29 11.57
CA HIS A 590 5.05 -6.39 12.18
C HIS A 590 5.00 -6.41 13.72
N VAL A 591 6.13 -6.15 14.33
CA VAL A 591 6.22 -5.80 15.75
C VAL A 591 5.38 -4.55 15.97
N HIS A 592 4.59 -4.53 17.05
CA HIS A 592 3.73 -3.37 17.33
C HIS A 592 4.58 -2.11 17.48
N VAL A 593 4.12 -1.01 16.90
CA VAL A 593 4.93 0.23 16.77
C VAL A 593 5.37 0.85 18.08
N THR A 594 4.69 0.53 19.20
CA THR A 594 5.03 0.97 20.55
C THR A 594 5.97 0.02 21.30
N GLU A 595 6.31 -1.12 20.71
CA GLU A 595 7.15 -2.13 21.37
C GLU A 595 8.63 -1.79 21.16
N GLU A 596 9.33 -1.52 22.25
CA GLU A 596 10.76 -1.22 22.23
C GLU A 596 11.58 -2.47 21.89
N MET A 597 12.33 -2.40 20.83
CA MET A 597 13.16 -3.49 20.34
C MET A 597 14.32 -2.92 19.51
N SER A 598 15.50 -3.53 19.57
CA SER A 598 16.61 -3.13 18.71
C SER A 598 16.32 -3.45 17.24
N ALA A 599 16.91 -2.68 16.32
CA ALA A 599 16.78 -2.92 14.89
C ALA A 599 17.12 -4.37 14.51
N PHE A 600 18.19 -4.91 15.08
CA PHE A 600 18.66 -6.25 14.78
C PHE A 600 17.72 -7.34 15.30
N ASP A 601 17.22 -7.20 16.53
CA ASP A 601 16.24 -8.13 17.10
C ASP A 601 14.92 -8.11 16.35
N LYS A 602 14.45 -6.90 15.98
CA LYS A 602 13.24 -6.72 15.17
C LYS A 602 13.37 -7.40 13.81
N LEU A 603 14.43 -7.14 13.09
CA LEU A 603 14.67 -7.74 11.76
C LEU A 603 14.81 -9.27 11.86
N LYS A 604 15.50 -9.76 12.90
CA LYS A 604 15.63 -11.21 13.17
C LYS A 604 14.27 -11.83 13.47
N PHE A 605 13.47 -11.20 14.31
CA PHE A 605 12.12 -11.68 14.65
C PHE A 605 11.22 -11.71 13.41
N GLU A 606 11.18 -10.62 12.65
CA GLU A 606 10.29 -10.46 11.48
C GLU A 606 10.73 -11.32 10.29
N SER A 607 12.00 -11.73 10.18
CA SER A 607 12.50 -12.54 9.05
C SER A 607 11.74 -13.86 8.87
N GLN A 608 11.36 -14.53 9.98
CA GLN A 608 10.60 -15.78 9.95
C GLN A 608 9.19 -15.61 9.37
N PHE A 609 8.59 -14.44 9.52
CA PHE A 609 7.27 -14.12 8.96
C PHE A 609 7.36 -13.71 7.49
N GLN A 610 8.46 -13.10 7.06
CA GLN A 610 8.71 -12.85 5.65
C GLN A 610 8.84 -14.16 4.86
N GLU A 611 9.53 -15.15 5.42
CA GLU A 611 9.64 -16.50 4.85
C GLU A 611 8.26 -17.15 4.66
N LEU A 612 7.32 -16.90 5.60
CA LEU A 612 5.95 -17.39 5.56
C LEU A 612 4.98 -16.48 4.75
N SER A 613 5.47 -15.42 4.13
CA SER A 613 4.69 -14.52 3.29
C SER A 613 5.23 -14.47 1.86
N PRO A 614 5.16 -15.58 1.10
CA PRO A 614 5.80 -15.70 -0.23
C PRO A 614 5.21 -14.76 -1.28
N GLY A 615 3.98 -14.29 -1.10
CA GLY A 615 3.31 -13.32 -1.96
C GLY A 615 3.77 -11.88 -1.73
N GLY A 616 4.60 -11.65 -0.73
CA GLY A 616 5.22 -10.36 -0.47
C GLY A 616 5.21 -9.95 0.99
N ALA A 617 6.26 -9.27 1.39
CA ALA A 617 6.45 -8.73 2.72
C ALA A 617 7.55 -7.66 2.69
N ILE A 618 7.54 -6.77 3.66
CA ILE A 618 8.63 -5.82 3.93
C ILE A 618 8.72 -5.60 5.44
N SER A 619 9.92 -5.43 5.94
CA SER A 619 10.16 -4.98 7.32
C SER A 619 10.73 -3.56 7.32
N TYR A 620 10.54 -2.83 8.40
CA TYR A 620 11.07 -1.49 8.52
C TYR A 620 11.83 -1.30 9.85
N VAL A 621 12.81 -0.40 9.81
CA VAL A 621 13.53 0.06 10.98
C VAL A 621 13.27 1.56 11.13
N GLU A 622 12.65 1.96 12.24
CA GLU A 622 12.45 3.36 12.56
C GLU A 622 13.73 3.92 13.16
N VAL A 623 14.33 4.90 12.51
CA VAL A 623 15.64 5.45 12.88
C VAL A 623 15.58 6.97 13.07
N PRO A 624 16.48 7.55 13.92
CA PRO A 624 16.62 8.99 14.04
C PRO A 624 17.25 9.58 12.76
N ASN A 625 17.66 10.84 12.81
CA ASN A 625 18.45 11.44 11.74
C ASN A 625 19.84 10.78 11.67
N MET A 626 20.09 10.03 10.58
CA MET A 626 21.30 9.22 10.38
C MET A 626 22.35 9.91 9.49
N GLN A 627 22.16 11.16 9.06
CA GLN A 627 23.06 11.82 8.11
C GLN A 627 24.51 11.92 8.60
N ASN A 628 24.71 11.95 9.91
CA ASN A 628 26.05 12.02 10.53
C ASN A 628 26.54 10.66 11.06
N ASN A 629 25.82 9.57 10.81
CA ASN A 629 26.20 8.22 11.27
C ASN A 629 25.90 7.17 10.19
N LEU A 630 26.61 7.26 9.07
CA LEU A 630 26.45 6.33 7.96
C LEU A 630 26.91 4.92 8.30
N ASP A 631 27.85 4.75 9.23
CA ASP A 631 28.35 3.43 9.64
C ASP A 631 27.22 2.61 10.31
N ALA A 632 26.35 3.25 11.07
CA ALA A 632 25.18 2.57 11.63
C ALA A 632 24.20 2.15 10.52
N VAL A 633 23.96 2.96 9.50
CA VAL A 633 23.16 2.59 8.33
C VAL A 633 23.77 1.40 7.61
N LEU A 634 25.07 1.43 7.34
CA LEU A 634 25.79 0.32 6.70
C LEU A 634 25.75 -0.95 7.51
N SER A 635 25.83 -0.85 8.85
CA SER A 635 25.70 -2.01 9.75
C SER A 635 24.31 -2.66 9.66
N VAL A 636 23.25 -1.86 9.57
CA VAL A 636 21.88 -2.36 9.36
C VAL A 636 21.76 -2.99 7.97
N MET A 637 22.33 -2.38 6.93
CA MET A 637 22.32 -2.93 5.57
C MET A 637 23.03 -4.28 5.51
N GLN A 638 24.19 -4.41 6.17
CA GLN A 638 24.91 -5.70 6.28
C GLN A 638 24.02 -6.76 6.98
N TYR A 639 23.32 -6.36 8.05
CA TYR A 639 22.42 -7.26 8.75
C TYR A 639 21.23 -7.69 7.88
N ILE A 640 20.66 -6.75 7.09
CA ILE A 640 19.60 -7.07 6.11
C ILE A 640 20.10 -8.11 5.11
N TYR A 641 21.29 -7.89 4.52
CA TYR A 641 21.90 -8.85 3.58
C TYR A 641 22.00 -10.25 4.14
N ASP A 642 22.38 -10.38 5.41
CA ASP A 642 22.64 -11.68 6.03
C ASP A 642 21.38 -12.38 6.56
N ASN A 643 20.32 -11.67 6.92
CA ASN A 643 19.27 -12.22 7.76
C ASN A 643 17.83 -12.03 7.25
N ILE A 644 17.52 -11.04 6.42
CA ILE A 644 16.14 -10.75 6.03
C ILE A 644 16.02 -10.41 4.54
N MET A 645 14.94 -10.86 3.94
CA MET A 645 14.74 -10.75 2.49
C MET A 645 14.59 -9.31 2.01
N TYR A 646 13.77 -8.49 2.70
CA TYR A 646 13.43 -7.15 2.26
C TYR A 646 13.13 -6.22 3.43
N ALA A 647 13.82 -5.09 3.48
CA ALA A 647 13.63 -4.11 4.55
C ALA A 647 13.87 -2.67 4.07
N GLU A 648 13.29 -1.72 4.84
CA GLU A 648 13.44 -0.28 4.66
C GLU A 648 13.88 0.41 5.96
N LEU A 649 14.55 1.56 5.84
CA LEU A 649 14.90 2.42 6.97
C LEU A 649 14.06 3.70 6.92
N ASN A 650 13.35 3.98 8.00
CA ASN A 650 12.47 5.14 8.13
C ASN A 650 13.20 6.28 8.84
N THR A 651 13.82 7.18 8.09
CA THR A 651 14.42 8.41 8.62
C THR A 651 13.42 9.56 8.63
N LYS A 652 13.81 10.71 9.16
CA LYS A 652 12.98 11.93 9.18
C LYS A 652 13.62 13.01 8.32
N SER A 653 12.91 13.48 7.30
CA SER A 653 13.39 14.46 6.32
C SER A 653 12.28 15.44 5.96
N ASP A 654 11.80 16.20 6.95
CA ASP A 654 10.73 17.18 6.77
C ASP A 654 11.27 18.59 6.63
N TYR A 655 10.44 19.49 6.08
CA TYR A 655 10.77 20.89 5.91
C TYR A 655 9.56 21.78 6.16
N CYS A 656 9.73 22.85 6.96
CA CYS A 656 8.73 23.88 7.15
C CYS A 656 9.03 25.07 6.25
N GLN A 657 8.10 25.42 5.38
CA GLN A 657 8.25 26.53 4.42
C GLN A 657 8.11 27.91 5.05
N GLU A 658 7.50 28.02 6.23
CA GLU A 658 7.34 29.30 6.96
C GLU A 658 8.64 29.77 7.61
N CYS A 659 9.38 28.86 8.24
CA CYS A 659 10.55 29.23 9.01
C CYS A 659 11.86 28.61 8.53
N GLY A 660 11.83 27.80 7.46
CA GLY A 660 13.02 27.12 6.94
C GLY A 660 13.53 25.95 7.80
N TYR A 661 12.75 25.51 8.82
CA TYR A 661 13.14 24.38 9.65
C TYR A 661 13.28 23.11 8.80
N SER A 662 14.41 22.43 8.93
CA SER A 662 14.68 21.12 8.33
C SER A 662 14.93 20.11 9.43
N GLY A 663 14.10 19.07 9.50
CA GLY A 663 14.15 18.07 10.56
C GLY A 663 12.78 17.37 10.70
N GLU A 664 12.50 16.82 11.88
CA GLU A 664 11.25 16.13 12.13
C GLU A 664 10.13 17.11 12.54
N ILE A 665 9.09 17.22 11.72
CA ILE A 665 7.82 17.88 12.08
C ILE A 665 7.03 16.94 12.98
N LYS A 666 6.50 17.47 14.10
CA LYS A 666 5.88 16.70 15.17
C LYS A 666 4.36 16.54 14.95
N ILE A 667 3.81 15.48 15.52
CA ILE A 667 2.37 15.27 15.61
C ILE A 667 1.92 15.63 17.03
N VAL A 668 1.01 16.60 17.15
CA VAL A 668 0.47 17.11 18.41
C VAL A 668 -1.05 17.00 18.43
N ASN A 669 -1.65 17.10 19.62
CA ASN A 669 -3.10 17.22 19.73
C ASN A 669 -3.50 18.70 19.57
N ASP A 670 -4.56 18.95 18.81
CA ASP A 670 -5.22 20.26 18.78
C ASP A 670 -6.14 20.45 19.99
N LYS A 671 -6.90 21.55 20.00
CA LYS A 671 -7.83 21.88 21.10
C LYS A 671 -8.98 20.88 21.25
N ASP A 672 -9.33 20.19 20.18
CA ASP A 672 -10.42 19.21 20.10
C ASP A 672 -9.91 17.77 20.24
N GLY A 673 -8.61 17.60 20.54
CA GLY A 673 -7.96 16.30 20.69
C GLY A 673 -7.63 15.60 19.34
N LYS A 674 -7.83 16.28 18.21
CA LYS A 674 -7.47 15.78 16.88
C LYS A 674 -5.95 15.86 16.69
N LEU A 675 -5.37 14.83 16.08
CA LEU A 675 -3.94 14.81 15.74
C LEU A 675 -3.66 15.69 14.53
N VAL A 676 -2.72 16.62 14.68
CA VAL A 676 -2.29 17.56 13.63
C VAL A 676 -0.77 17.65 13.59
N TRP A 677 -0.24 17.98 12.42
CA TRP A 677 1.20 18.23 12.23
C TRP A 677 1.54 19.64 12.67
N GLU A 678 2.66 19.79 13.39
CA GLU A 678 3.13 21.08 13.90
C GLU A 678 4.64 21.21 13.77
N CYS A 679 5.08 22.32 13.20
CA CYS A 679 6.51 22.65 13.15
C CYS A 679 7.04 22.97 14.56
N PRO A 680 8.07 22.25 15.04
CA PRO A 680 8.59 22.48 16.41
C PRO A 680 9.29 23.82 16.57
N ASN A 681 9.67 24.50 15.47
CA ASN A 681 10.38 25.77 15.51
C ASN A 681 9.44 26.99 15.52
N CYS A 682 8.37 26.99 14.69
CA CYS A 682 7.49 28.16 14.55
C CYS A 682 6.03 27.90 14.90
N GLY A 683 5.65 26.67 15.24
CA GLY A 683 4.27 26.30 15.55
C GLY A 683 3.32 26.27 14.33
N ASN A 684 3.85 26.36 13.10
CA ASN A 684 3.02 26.26 11.89
C ASN A 684 2.28 24.92 11.84
N ARG A 685 0.96 24.93 11.56
CA ARG A 685 0.08 23.76 11.42
C ARG A 685 -0.56 23.66 10.04
N ASP A 686 -0.26 24.59 9.14
CA ASP A 686 -0.76 24.56 7.77
C ASP A 686 0.04 23.53 6.95
N GLN A 687 -0.58 22.39 6.64
CA GLN A 687 0.05 21.32 5.86
C GLN A 687 0.48 21.75 4.45
N ASN A 688 -0.18 22.75 3.85
CA ASN A 688 0.24 23.29 2.55
C ASN A 688 1.57 24.06 2.62
N LYS A 689 2.01 24.40 3.82
CA LYS A 689 3.27 25.09 4.11
C LYS A 689 4.31 24.19 4.77
N MET A 690 4.12 22.90 4.69
CA MET A 690 5.04 21.88 5.19
C MET A 690 5.28 20.83 4.12
N SER A 691 6.49 20.31 4.06
CA SER A 691 6.83 19.12 3.30
C SER A 691 7.13 18.02 4.31
N VAL A 692 6.14 17.18 4.57
CA VAL A 692 6.25 16.05 5.51
C VAL A 692 6.27 14.75 4.72
N ALA A 693 7.26 13.93 4.95
CA ALA A 693 7.37 12.63 4.30
C ALA A 693 7.46 11.51 5.35
N ARG A 694 6.62 10.50 5.24
CA ARG A 694 6.61 9.32 6.13
C ARG A 694 6.42 8.05 5.32
N ARG A 695 7.11 7.01 5.76
CA ARG A 695 6.86 5.67 5.23
C ARG A 695 5.52 5.15 5.73
N THR A 696 4.73 4.66 4.81
CA THR A 696 3.44 4.01 5.06
C THR A 696 3.40 2.69 4.32
N CYS A 697 3.93 1.64 4.94
CA CYS A 697 3.83 0.28 4.41
C CYS A 697 4.52 0.05 3.05
N GLY A 698 5.75 0.56 2.89
CA GLY A 698 6.57 0.30 1.71
C GLY A 698 6.54 1.38 0.62
N TYR A 699 5.90 2.51 0.87
CA TYR A 699 5.98 3.71 0.03
C TYR A 699 5.98 4.99 0.90
N ILE A 700 6.29 6.12 0.31
CA ILE A 700 6.31 7.41 0.98
C ILE A 700 4.99 8.13 0.78
N GLY A 701 4.29 8.43 1.88
CA GLY A 701 3.16 9.34 1.91
C GLY A 701 3.62 10.76 2.25
N THR A 702 3.00 11.78 1.66
CA THR A 702 3.48 13.16 1.76
C THR A 702 2.49 14.19 2.30
N GLN A 703 1.17 13.93 2.29
CA GLN A 703 0.21 14.98 2.63
C GLN A 703 -1.00 14.54 3.46
N PHE A 704 -1.77 13.56 3.00
CA PHE A 704 -3.09 13.26 3.57
C PHE A 704 -3.08 11.93 4.32
N TRP A 705 -3.18 11.98 5.66
CA TRP A 705 -3.25 10.79 6.51
C TRP A 705 -4.51 10.80 7.37
N ASN A 706 -5.19 9.65 7.47
CA ASN A 706 -6.28 9.48 8.41
C ASN A 706 -5.76 9.50 9.86
N GLN A 707 -6.68 9.70 10.82
CA GLN A 707 -6.33 9.81 12.23
C GLN A 707 -5.69 8.53 12.81
N GLY A 708 -6.08 7.37 12.34
CA GLY A 708 -5.47 6.09 12.75
C GLY A 708 -4.02 5.98 12.30
N ARG A 709 -3.73 6.31 11.04
CA ARG A 709 -2.36 6.33 10.52
C ARG A 709 -1.51 7.42 11.18
N THR A 710 -2.09 8.58 11.45
CA THR A 710 -1.41 9.67 12.16
C THR A 710 -1.06 9.26 13.58
N GLN A 711 -1.96 8.55 14.27
CA GLN A 711 -1.70 8.01 15.61
C GLN A 711 -0.59 6.95 15.56
N GLU A 712 -0.64 6.02 14.63
CA GLU A 712 0.38 4.99 14.45
C GLU A 712 1.76 5.59 14.22
N ILE A 713 1.89 6.59 13.34
CA ILE A 713 3.15 7.29 13.07
C ILE A 713 3.66 8.02 14.32
N LYS A 714 2.76 8.66 15.08
CA LYS A 714 3.11 9.36 16.33
C LYS A 714 3.67 8.41 17.39
N GLU A 715 3.14 7.19 17.46
CA GLU A 715 3.46 6.21 18.49
C GLU A 715 4.67 5.32 18.16
N ARG A 716 5.26 5.47 16.95
CA ARG A 716 6.44 4.69 16.55
C ARG A 716 7.63 4.96 17.45
N VAL A 717 8.17 3.91 18.04
CA VAL A 717 9.43 3.94 18.79
C VAL A 717 10.63 3.82 17.85
N LEU A 718 11.77 4.39 18.24
CA LEU A 718 13.04 4.23 17.51
C LEU A 718 13.65 2.87 17.81
N HIS A 719 14.31 2.30 16.81
CA HIS A 719 14.98 1.00 16.91
C HIS A 719 16.52 1.11 16.95
N LEU A 720 17.06 2.32 16.68
CA LEU A 720 18.50 2.64 16.78
C LEU A 720 18.73 3.80 17.73
#